data_bcf6a785f1a66563db2a566c8cb72fc6
#
_entry.id   bcf6a785f1a66563db2a566c8cb72fc6
#
_cell.length_a   1.000
_cell.length_b   1.000
_cell.length_c   1.000
_cell.angle_alpha   90.00
_cell.angle_beta   90.00
_cell.angle_gamma   90.00
#
_symmetry.space_group_name_H-M   'P 1'
#
loop_
_entity.id
_entity.type
_entity.pdbx_description
1 polymer ?
#
loop_
_entity_poly.entity_id
_entity_poly.type
_entity_poly.pdbx_seq_one_letter_code
_entity_poly.pdbx_strand_id
1 'polypeptide(L)'
;MPQDIPPPTPPQILSEIVVTAARLPPAAADAAFSVVRLDPQVLERSMRLDEALRTVPAVSLFRRTSSSAANPTTQGLSLRAIAPSGAGRALVTLDGVPLNDPFGGWVIWSQAAPESLARVDIVRGAGAGPYGAGALTGTVALTERDRGGVLDGSVAQDGGARLAGSASARLESVGVTVSGLREVSDGYIPVRGSSAGAADTRLDQDSRAAALRVDAPLGGIEDARLSLRASAWEEERGSGLAGARANASGHSLSATAARAPEAEGYGWRLQAWRIDSDLANRSVSVAADRSTTTPANDQFKTPATGSGVNLALRRRVADWAGGRLEWEIGADARLNRGQTHERYSYLGGAFTRERRAGGETSVVGAYVDGSWNSGGWLVAGGARLDRWANADGFRVERLLAGGAPTAYVAFQDRSGRVFSGRLAARRRLGETLSARAAAYSGFRPATLNELYRPFRVGNDQTTANAELKPERLSGVEVGLASDRENAAWGVTVFGNRIDDAIVNVTLSEGASGVVRQRQNAGVISAWGVELNGTARLTPALSLNGALAWTEAQIDGGNAAPQLTGLRPAQAPRWGATAGLDWRASQRLTLIAAARYESVRFDDDLNSRVLEAALTLDGRAEWALNGRTVLWAAVENLFDAEVQTARTADDVVGYGPPRRFALGLRLSY
;
A
#
# COMPACT_ATOMS: atom_id res chain seq x y z
N MET A 1 -59.85 -23.59 0.40
CA MET A 1 -59.40 -22.64 -0.65
C MET A 1 -57.93 -22.53 -0.52
N PRO A 2 -57.11 -22.87 -1.52
CA PRO A 2 -55.67 -22.67 -1.45
C PRO A 2 -55.35 -21.18 -1.62
N GLN A 3 -54.49 -20.65 -0.74
CA GLN A 3 -53.99 -19.30 -0.85
C GLN A 3 -52.98 -19.24 -2.00
N ASP A 4 -53.21 -18.32 -2.94
CA ASP A 4 -52.26 -18.00 -4.01
C ASP A 4 -50.96 -17.43 -3.43
N ILE A 5 -49.86 -18.15 -3.64
CA ILE A 5 -48.52 -17.67 -3.37
C ILE A 5 -48.16 -16.73 -4.54
N PRO A 6 -47.81 -15.45 -4.29
CA PRO A 6 -47.41 -14.58 -5.36
C PRO A 6 -46.08 -15.08 -5.99
N PRO A 7 -45.90 -14.89 -7.30
CA PRO A 7 -44.70 -15.33 -8.00
C PRO A 7 -43.44 -14.64 -7.45
N PRO A 8 -42.27 -15.31 -7.49
CA PRO A 8 -41.03 -14.75 -7.00
C PRO A 8 -40.69 -13.46 -7.75
N THR A 9 -40.36 -12.43 -7.00
CA THR A 9 -39.93 -11.13 -7.52
C THR A 9 -38.69 -11.36 -8.43
N PRO A 10 -38.67 -10.83 -9.65
CA PRO A 10 -37.51 -10.94 -10.51
C PRO A 10 -36.27 -10.30 -9.83
N PRO A 11 -35.02 -10.79 -10.12
CA PRO A 11 -33.85 -10.28 -9.50
C PRO A 11 -33.78 -8.77 -9.73
N GLN A 12 -33.64 -8.01 -8.64
CA GLN A 12 -33.51 -6.56 -8.69
C GLN A 12 -32.33 -6.24 -9.64
N ILE A 13 -32.70 -5.66 -10.78
CA ILE A 13 -31.77 -4.93 -11.64
C ILE A 13 -31.09 -3.94 -10.69
N LEU A 14 -29.74 -4.03 -10.60
CA LEU A 14 -28.91 -3.14 -9.83
C LEU A 14 -29.47 -1.73 -9.93
N SER A 15 -29.98 -1.22 -8.82
CA SER A 15 -30.43 0.17 -8.71
C SER A 15 -29.30 1.04 -9.26
N GLU A 16 -29.68 1.92 -10.15
CA GLU A 16 -28.80 2.90 -10.78
C GLU A 16 -27.87 3.49 -9.72
N ILE A 17 -26.56 3.14 -9.81
CA ILE A 17 -25.57 3.66 -8.88
C ILE A 17 -25.39 5.11 -9.28
N VAL A 18 -26.13 6.01 -8.64
CA VAL A 18 -25.93 7.46 -8.78
C VAL A 18 -24.56 7.78 -8.23
N VAL A 19 -23.55 7.83 -9.11
CA VAL A 19 -22.21 8.25 -8.78
C VAL A 19 -22.26 9.74 -8.49
N THR A 20 -22.00 10.13 -7.24
CA THR A 20 -22.04 11.52 -6.80
C THR A 20 -20.68 12.23 -7.00
N ALA A 21 -19.58 11.49 -6.95
CA ALA A 21 -18.22 12.00 -7.18
C ALA A 21 -17.80 11.93 -8.66
N ALA A 22 -16.89 12.82 -9.07
CA ALA A 22 -16.34 12.83 -10.42
C ALA A 22 -15.34 11.67 -10.61
N ARG A 23 -15.81 10.53 -11.12
CA ARG A 23 -14.98 9.35 -11.41
C ARG A 23 -15.54 8.54 -12.56
N LEU A 24 -14.67 7.82 -13.27
CA LEU A 24 -15.13 6.75 -14.17
C LEU A 24 -15.47 5.51 -13.33
N PRO A 25 -16.53 4.77 -13.70
CA PRO A 25 -16.79 3.47 -13.09
C PRO A 25 -15.61 2.51 -13.33
N PRO A 26 -15.45 1.43 -12.54
CA PRO A 26 -14.44 0.41 -12.81
C PRO A 26 -14.52 -0.09 -14.24
N ALA A 27 -13.37 -0.27 -14.88
CA ALA A 27 -13.31 -0.81 -16.24
C ALA A 27 -13.78 -2.28 -16.24
N ALA A 28 -14.56 -2.65 -17.24
CA ALA A 28 -15.01 -4.05 -17.41
C ALA A 28 -13.81 -4.99 -17.60
N ALA A 29 -12.73 -4.51 -18.18
CA ALA A 29 -11.47 -5.23 -18.35
C ALA A 29 -10.90 -5.80 -17.04
N ASP A 30 -11.01 -5.07 -15.93
CA ASP A 30 -10.40 -5.48 -14.65
C ASP A 30 -10.98 -6.80 -14.12
N ALA A 31 -12.22 -7.13 -14.44
CA ALA A 31 -12.86 -8.40 -14.06
C ALA A 31 -12.22 -9.65 -14.73
N ALA A 32 -11.37 -9.48 -15.73
CA ALA A 32 -10.61 -10.56 -16.34
C ALA A 32 -9.28 -10.86 -15.60
N PHE A 33 -8.83 -9.93 -14.75
CA PHE A 33 -7.58 -10.06 -13.97
C PHE A 33 -7.86 -10.51 -12.53
N SER A 34 -6.79 -10.71 -11.77
CA SER A 34 -6.86 -11.08 -10.36
C SER A 34 -7.14 -9.86 -9.49
N VAL A 35 -8.39 -9.63 -9.15
CA VAL A 35 -8.82 -8.54 -8.27
C VAL A 35 -9.36 -9.11 -6.96
N VAL A 36 -8.89 -8.59 -5.83
CA VAL A 36 -9.48 -8.83 -4.51
C VAL A 36 -10.10 -7.53 -4.05
N ARG A 37 -11.40 -7.59 -3.74
CA ARG A 37 -12.11 -6.48 -3.10
C ARG A 37 -12.20 -6.76 -1.62
N LEU A 38 -11.77 -5.81 -0.78
CA LEU A 38 -11.99 -5.92 0.65
C LEU A 38 -13.48 -5.72 0.95
N ASP A 39 -14.00 -6.57 1.84
CA ASP A 39 -15.32 -6.40 2.38
C ASP A 39 -15.39 -5.07 3.16
N PRO A 40 -16.43 -4.25 2.99
CA PRO A 40 -16.61 -3.02 3.76
C PRO A 40 -16.55 -3.22 5.27
N GLN A 41 -16.98 -4.37 5.80
CA GLN A 41 -16.89 -4.69 7.22
C GLN A 41 -15.43 -4.84 7.70
N VAL A 42 -14.52 -5.31 6.84
CA VAL A 42 -13.09 -5.37 7.16
C VAL A 42 -12.53 -3.96 7.35
N LEU A 43 -12.91 -3.02 6.48
CA LEU A 43 -12.51 -1.62 6.62
C LEU A 43 -13.06 -1.00 7.90
N GLU A 44 -14.33 -1.23 8.21
CA GLU A 44 -14.99 -0.69 9.40
C GLU A 44 -14.42 -1.23 10.72
N ARG A 45 -13.87 -2.44 10.72
CA ARG A 45 -13.29 -3.11 11.90
C ARG A 45 -11.79 -2.88 12.08
N SER A 46 -11.11 -2.40 11.04
CA SER A 46 -9.68 -2.13 11.08
C SER A 46 -9.40 -0.74 11.60
N MET A 47 -8.46 -0.61 12.53
CA MET A 47 -8.04 0.70 13.03
C MET A 47 -7.20 1.47 12.01
N ARG A 48 -6.46 0.74 11.16
CA ARG A 48 -5.57 1.30 10.14
C ARG A 48 -5.76 0.63 8.80
N LEU A 49 -5.51 1.38 7.75
CA LEU A 49 -5.67 0.89 6.38
C LEU A 49 -4.71 -0.26 6.06
N ASP A 50 -3.46 -0.18 6.48
CA ASP A 50 -2.49 -1.25 6.26
C ASP A 50 -2.85 -2.54 7.02
N GLU A 51 -3.54 -2.46 8.15
CA GLU A 51 -4.08 -3.63 8.86
C GLU A 51 -5.23 -4.27 8.07
N ALA A 52 -6.14 -3.46 7.51
CA ALA A 52 -7.16 -3.97 6.61
C ALA A 52 -6.56 -4.69 5.40
N LEU A 53 -5.53 -4.12 4.79
CA LEU A 53 -4.82 -4.73 3.66
C LEU A 53 -4.14 -6.04 4.02
N ARG A 54 -3.61 -6.16 5.24
CA ARG A 54 -2.94 -7.37 5.74
C ARG A 54 -3.87 -8.57 5.92
N THR A 55 -5.18 -8.40 5.86
CA THR A 55 -6.14 -9.52 5.80
C THR A 55 -6.04 -10.31 4.49
N VAL A 56 -5.37 -9.77 3.47
CA VAL A 56 -5.08 -10.42 2.19
C VAL A 56 -3.63 -10.92 2.19
N PRO A 57 -3.33 -12.22 2.30
CA PRO A 57 -1.97 -12.75 2.42
C PRO A 57 -1.04 -12.39 1.26
N ALA A 58 -1.59 -12.10 0.09
CA ALA A 58 -0.83 -11.61 -1.06
C ALA A 58 -0.28 -10.18 -0.87
N VAL A 59 -0.80 -9.41 0.08
CA VAL A 59 -0.29 -8.09 0.43
C VAL A 59 0.95 -8.25 1.32
N SER A 60 2.07 -7.76 0.85
CA SER A 60 3.36 -7.90 1.51
C SER A 60 3.94 -6.52 1.82
N LEU A 61 4.02 -6.21 3.11
CA LEU A 61 4.72 -5.03 3.61
C LEU A 61 6.19 -5.37 3.85
N PHE A 62 7.07 -4.39 3.71
CA PHE A 62 8.51 -4.52 4.04
C PHE A 62 8.78 -4.68 5.54
N ARG A 63 7.78 -5.01 6.32
CA ARG A 63 7.78 -5.14 7.77
C ARG A 63 6.66 -6.08 8.23
N ARG A 64 6.77 -6.57 9.47
CA ARG A 64 5.71 -7.39 10.11
C ARG A 64 4.76 -6.60 11.01
N THR A 65 5.16 -5.41 11.46
CA THR A 65 4.35 -4.59 12.36
C THR A 65 3.27 -3.81 11.62
N SER A 66 2.28 -3.31 12.36
CA SER A 66 1.38 -2.25 11.93
C SER A 66 2.16 -0.96 11.62
N SER A 67 1.59 -0.10 10.80
CA SER A 67 2.13 1.25 10.56
C SER A 67 2.23 2.06 11.85
N SER A 68 1.46 1.73 12.89
CA SER A 68 1.56 2.36 14.20
C SER A 68 2.94 2.24 14.85
N ALA A 69 3.72 1.21 14.53
CA ALA A 69 5.01 0.92 15.13
C ALA A 69 6.18 0.89 14.11
N ALA A 70 5.96 1.36 12.88
CA ALA A 70 6.95 1.27 11.82
C ALA A 70 7.45 2.64 11.38
N ASN A 71 8.76 2.77 11.15
CA ASN A 71 9.34 3.98 10.58
C ASN A 71 8.68 4.29 9.22
N PRO A 72 8.36 5.55 8.89
CA PRO A 72 7.77 5.95 7.62
C PRO A 72 8.49 5.37 6.39
N THR A 73 9.82 5.32 6.40
CA THR A 73 10.64 4.84 5.27
C THR A 73 10.57 3.32 5.04
N THR A 74 9.93 2.56 5.92
CA THR A 74 9.71 1.11 5.80
C THR A 74 8.28 0.75 5.44
N GLN A 75 7.45 1.71 5.05
CA GLN A 75 6.02 1.53 4.81
C GLN A 75 5.68 1.27 3.33
N GLY A 76 6.62 0.74 2.57
CA GLY A 76 6.38 0.30 1.20
C GLY A 76 5.52 -0.96 1.12
N LEU A 77 4.69 -1.01 0.08
CA LEU A 77 3.79 -2.12 -0.22
C LEU A 77 4.24 -2.85 -1.48
N SER A 78 4.18 -4.17 -1.44
CA SER A 78 4.34 -5.05 -2.60
C SER A 78 3.22 -6.11 -2.59
N LEU A 79 2.99 -6.76 -3.72
CA LEU A 79 2.02 -7.86 -3.79
C LEU A 79 2.74 -9.18 -4.07
N ARG A 80 2.11 -10.31 -3.65
CA ARG A 80 2.57 -11.69 -3.88
C ARG A 80 3.89 -12.06 -3.23
N ALA A 81 4.38 -11.28 -2.25
CA ALA A 81 5.66 -11.49 -1.57
C ALA A 81 6.86 -11.71 -2.54
N ILE A 82 6.80 -11.12 -3.74
CA ILE A 82 7.82 -11.34 -4.77
C ILE A 82 9.15 -10.73 -4.32
N ALA A 83 9.12 -9.49 -3.84
CA ALA A 83 10.27 -8.80 -3.28
C ALA A 83 9.79 -7.56 -2.52
N PRO A 84 9.44 -7.65 -1.25
CA PRO A 84 9.08 -6.48 -0.45
C PRO A 84 10.20 -5.43 -0.45
N SER A 85 9.85 -4.16 -0.47
CA SER A 85 10.79 -3.04 -0.48
C SER A 85 10.25 -1.88 0.33
N GLY A 86 11.11 -1.14 1.01
CA GLY A 86 10.75 0.08 1.73
C GLY A 86 10.16 1.16 0.80
N ALA A 87 10.64 1.26 -0.45
CA ALA A 87 10.08 2.13 -1.47
C ALA A 87 8.74 1.64 -2.05
N GLY A 88 8.37 0.38 -1.79
CA GLY A 88 7.18 -0.25 -2.37
C GLY A 88 7.34 -0.63 -3.85
N ARG A 89 6.56 -1.61 -4.27
CA ARG A 89 6.46 -2.09 -5.66
C ARG A 89 5.00 -2.14 -6.14
N ALA A 90 4.08 -1.63 -5.34
CA ALA A 90 2.68 -1.46 -5.72
C ALA A 90 2.32 0.03 -5.71
N LEU A 91 1.46 0.42 -6.65
CA LEU A 91 0.88 1.76 -6.68
C LEU A 91 -0.35 1.79 -5.77
N VAL A 92 -0.38 2.72 -4.83
CA VAL A 92 -1.56 2.97 -3.98
C VAL A 92 -2.19 4.28 -4.42
N THR A 93 -3.48 4.25 -4.74
CA THR A 93 -4.20 5.46 -5.18
C THR A 93 -5.46 5.69 -4.37
N LEU A 94 -5.83 6.94 -4.16
CA LEU A 94 -7.13 7.35 -3.66
C LEU A 94 -7.87 8.13 -4.75
N ASP A 95 -8.97 7.57 -5.24
CA ASP A 95 -9.71 8.09 -6.41
C ASP A 95 -8.81 8.41 -7.62
N GLY A 96 -7.75 7.60 -7.83
CA GLY A 96 -6.78 7.74 -8.92
C GLY A 96 -5.57 8.63 -8.63
N VAL A 97 -5.54 9.35 -7.51
CA VAL A 97 -4.38 10.15 -7.06
C VAL A 97 -3.43 9.25 -6.27
N PRO A 98 -2.13 9.16 -6.60
CA PRO A 98 -1.17 8.38 -5.84
C PRO A 98 -1.05 8.84 -4.38
N LEU A 99 -0.94 7.88 -3.46
CA LEU A 99 -0.60 8.12 -2.04
C LEU A 99 0.87 7.82 -1.74
N ASN A 100 1.59 7.25 -2.70
CA ASN A 100 3.02 6.98 -2.56
C ASN A 100 3.80 8.31 -2.45
N ASP A 101 4.69 8.39 -1.46
CA ASP A 101 5.51 9.56 -1.19
C ASP A 101 6.38 9.94 -2.40
N PRO A 102 6.45 11.23 -2.81
CA PRO A 102 7.19 11.67 -3.99
C PRO A 102 8.71 11.45 -3.90
N PHE A 103 9.29 11.47 -2.70
CA PHE A 103 10.73 11.27 -2.50
C PHE A 103 11.10 9.79 -2.41
N GLY A 104 10.32 9.02 -1.64
CA GLY A 104 10.73 7.67 -1.25
C GLY A 104 9.84 6.53 -1.73
N GLY A 105 8.62 6.80 -2.23
CA GLY A 105 7.69 5.79 -2.73
C GLY A 105 6.94 5.01 -1.64
N TRP A 106 7.28 5.15 -0.37
CA TRP A 106 6.51 4.58 0.76
C TRP A 106 5.13 5.22 0.88
N VAL A 107 4.25 4.62 1.67
CA VAL A 107 2.90 5.15 1.91
C VAL A 107 2.74 5.50 3.38
N ILE A 108 2.39 6.75 3.69
CA ILE A 108 2.00 7.15 5.05
C ILE A 108 0.54 6.77 5.24
N TRP A 109 0.30 5.65 5.94
CA TRP A 109 -1.03 5.05 6.03
C TRP A 109 -2.03 5.86 6.85
N SER A 110 -1.54 6.71 7.76
CA SER A 110 -2.37 7.64 8.55
C SER A 110 -3.03 8.75 7.71
N GLN A 111 -2.60 8.97 6.44
CA GLN A 111 -3.21 9.97 5.57
C GLN A 111 -4.63 9.61 5.08
N ALA A 112 -5.06 8.34 5.23
CA ALA A 112 -6.39 7.88 4.85
C ALA A 112 -6.93 6.91 5.91
N ALA A 113 -7.93 7.34 6.67
CA ALA A 113 -8.61 6.48 7.63
C ALA A 113 -9.51 5.45 6.92
N PRO A 114 -9.58 4.19 7.38
CA PRO A 114 -10.50 3.19 6.81
C PRO A 114 -11.95 3.68 6.76
N GLU A 115 -12.39 4.47 7.75
CA GLU A 115 -13.74 5.04 7.85
C GLU A 115 -14.07 5.99 6.69
N SER A 116 -13.06 6.57 6.04
CA SER A 116 -13.26 7.46 4.88
C SER A 116 -13.48 6.70 3.58
N LEU A 117 -13.29 5.38 3.57
CA LEU A 117 -13.28 4.57 2.36
C LEU A 117 -14.61 3.84 2.15
N ALA A 118 -15.11 3.87 0.92
CA ALA A 118 -16.24 3.06 0.47
C ALA A 118 -15.78 1.69 -0.07
N ARG A 119 -14.56 1.63 -0.64
CA ARG A 119 -14.06 0.43 -1.32
C ARG A 119 -12.54 0.42 -1.41
N VAL A 120 -11.99 -0.77 -1.37
CA VAL A 120 -10.59 -1.07 -1.65
C VAL A 120 -10.52 -2.22 -2.64
N ASP A 121 -9.96 -1.98 -3.82
CA ASP A 121 -9.69 -2.99 -4.83
C ASP A 121 -8.18 -3.24 -4.91
N ILE A 122 -7.75 -4.48 -4.74
CA ILE A 122 -6.35 -4.92 -4.87
C ILE A 122 -6.23 -5.65 -6.20
N VAL A 123 -5.65 -4.98 -7.19
CA VAL A 123 -5.39 -5.55 -8.53
C VAL A 123 -3.99 -6.15 -8.52
N ARG A 124 -3.90 -7.47 -8.58
CA ARG A 124 -2.63 -8.21 -8.59
C ARG A 124 -2.13 -8.39 -10.02
N GLY A 125 -0.83 -8.37 -10.21
CA GLY A 125 -0.21 -8.34 -11.53
C GLY A 125 0.04 -6.92 -12.00
N ALA A 126 0.76 -6.77 -13.09
CA ALA A 126 1.34 -5.50 -13.47
C ALA A 126 0.37 -4.43 -13.98
N GLY A 127 0.79 -3.19 -13.86
CA GLY A 127 0.02 -1.99 -14.13
C GLY A 127 0.06 -1.47 -15.56
N ALA A 128 0.03 -2.33 -16.57
CA ALA A 128 -0.25 -1.86 -17.93
C ALA A 128 -1.68 -1.28 -18.03
N GLY A 129 -1.92 -0.41 -18.99
CA GLY A 129 -3.21 0.27 -19.14
C GLY A 129 -3.34 1.48 -18.20
N PRO A 130 -4.49 1.67 -17.54
CA PRO A 130 -4.80 2.91 -16.81
C PRO A 130 -4.01 3.13 -15.52
N TYR A 131 -3.29 2.11 -15.00
CA TYR A 131 -2.59 2.22 -13.72
C TYR A 131 -1.21 2.90 -13.84
N GLY A 132 -0.47 2.62 -14.91
CA GLY A 132 0.78 3.29 -15.24
C GLY A 132 1.98 2.95 -14.36
N ALA A 133 2.95 3.85 -14.37
CA ALA A 133 4.22 3.70 -13.66
C ALA A 133 4.04 3.54 -12.14
N GLY A 134 4.85 2.68 -11.53
CA GLY A 134 4.80 2.39 -10.08
C GLY A 134 3.97 1.16 -9.73
N ALA A 135 3.05 0.71 -10.61
CA ALA A 135 2.28 -0.51 -10.43
C ALA A 135 3.07 -1.75 -10.89
N LEU A 136 4.25 -2.00 -10.28
CA LEU A 136 5.12 -3.11 -10.66
C LEU A 136 4.47 -4.46 -10.33
N THR A 137 4.10 -4.67 -9.08
CA THR A 137 3.47 -5.92 -8.61
C THR A 137 1.95 -5.83 -8.59
N GLY A 138 1.39 -4.65 -8.79
CA GLY A 138 -0.03 -4.36 -8.84
C GLY A 138 -0.42 -3.01 -8.29
N THR A 139 -1.71 -2.83 -8.07
CA THR A 139 -2.31 -1.58 -7.61
C THR A 139 -3.26 -1.83 -6.45
N VAL A 140 -3.25 -0.93 -5.47
CA VAL A 140 -4.29 -0.81 -4.44
C VAL A 140 -5.09 0.46 -4.72
N ALA A 141 -6.29 0.29 -5.25
CA ALA A 141 -7.18 1.38 -5.60
C ALA A 141 -8.19 1.62 -4.48
N LEU A 142 -8.06 2.75 -3.80
CA LEU A 142 -8.95 3.21 -2.75
C LEU A 142 -10.01 4.11 -3.36
N THR A 143 -11.25 3.94 -2.92
CA THR A 143 -12.38 4.79 -3.30
C THR A 143 -12.94 5.45 -2.05
N GLU A 144 -12.97 6.78 -2.02
CA GLU A 144 -13.50 7.55 -0.89
C GLU A 144 -15.03 7.49 -0.85
N ARG A 145 -15.61 7.54 0.37
CA ARG A 145 -17.07 7.60 0.55
C ARG A 145 -17.65 8.87 -0.06
N ASP A 146 -18.83 8.77 -0.64
CA ASP A 146 -19.57 9.90 -1.22
C ASP A 146 -20.98 10.04 -0.62
N ARG A 147 -21.34 9.19 0.35
CA ARG A 147 -22.63 9.21 1.07
C ARG A 147 -22.50 8.57 2.45
N GLY A 148 -23.46 8.93 3.32
CA GLY A 148 -23.50 8.45 4.70
C GLY A 148 -22.36 8.99 5.54
N GLY A 149 -22.18 8.41 6.70
CA GLY A 149 -21.12 8.79 7.62
C GLY A 149 -20.83 7.70 8.63
N VAL A 150 -19.61 7.75 9.16
CA VAL A 150 -19.17 6.91 10.26
C VAL A 150 -18.23 7.71 11.17
N LEU A 151 -18.38 7.54 12.46
CA LEU A 151 -17.49 8.06 13.49
C LEU A 151 -17.15 6.90 14.43
N ASP A 152 -15.86 6.60 14.59
CA ASP A 152 -15.36 5.58 15.50
C ASP A 152 -14.38 6.20 16.51
N GLY A 153 -14.67 6.06 17.79
CA GLY A 153 -13.82 6.51 18.89
C GLY A 153 -13.43 5.33 19.76
N SER A 154 -12.14 5.25 20.16
CA SER A 154 -11.64 4.14 20.98
C SER A 154 -10.51 4.55 21.90
N VAL A 155 -10.33 3.75 22.95
CA VAL A 155 -9.21 3.81 23.89
C VAL A 155 -8.58 2.42 24.02
N ALA A 156 -7.28 2.36 24.34
CA ALA A 156 -6.55 1.12 24.47
C ALA A 156 -5.60 1.16 25.69
N GLN A 157 -5.21 -0.03 26.18
CA GLN A 157 -4.40 -0.17 27.40
C GLN A 157 -2.99 0.43 27.31
N ASP A 158 -2.46 0.64 26.09
CA ASP A 158 -1.15 1.23 25.82
C ASP A 158 -1.16 2.77 25.80
N GLY A 159 -2.06 3.40 26.54
CA GLY A 159 -2.30 4.84 26.46
C GLY A 159 -2.92 5.27 25.13
N GLY A 160 -3.37 4.30 24.34
CA GLY A 160 -3.93 4.53 23.01
C GLY A 160 -5.28 5.23 23.07
N ALA A 161 -5.46 6.26 22.25
CA ALA A 161 -6.75 6.89 21.97
C ALA A 161 -6.85 7.19 20.48
N ARG A 162 -8.00 6.86 19.88
CA ARG A 162 -8.25 7.08 18.46
C ARG A 162 -9.65 7.67 18.26
N LEU A 163 -9.74 8.67 17.41
CA LEU A 163 -10.99 9.19 16.87
C LEU A 163 -10.84 9.34 15.37
N ALA A 164 -11.68 8.64 14.61
CA ALA A 164 -11.67 8.73 13.15
C ALA A 164 -13.09 8.71 12.60
N GLY A 165 -13.28 9.36 11.46
CA GLY A 165 -14.59 9.35 10.85
C GLY A 165 -14.65 10.06 9.51
N SER A 166 -15.78 9.89 8.86
CA SER A 166 -16.15 10.54 7.62
C SER A 166 -17.64 10.84 7.61
N ALA A 167 -18.00 12.00 7.08
CA ALA A 167 -19.38 12.44 6.95
C ALA A 167 -19.60 13.06 5.58
N SER A 168 -20.64 12.63 4.86
CA SER A 168 -21.05 13.18 3.57
C SER A 168 -22.44 13.78 3.67
N ALA A 169 -22.58 15.01 3.20
CA ALA A 169 -23.84 15.72 3.10
C ALA A 169 -24.08 16.19 1.66
N ARG A 170 -25.33 16.29 1.26
CA ARG A 170 -25.74 16.81 -0.04
C ARG A 170 -26.55 18.08 0.17
N LEU A 171 -26.10 19.16 -0.45
CA LEU A 171 -26.78 20.45 -0.48
C LEU A 171 -27.21 20.69 -1.93
N GLU A 172 -28.48 20.40 -2.24
CA GLU A 172 -29.01 20.39 -3.61
C GLU A 172 -28.20 19.46 -4.53
N SER A 173 -27.47 20.03 -5.49
CA SER A 173 -26.63 19.29 -6.45
C SER A 173 -25.17 19.13 -6.00
N VAL A 174 -24.77 19.80 -4.93
CA VAL A 174 -23.39 19.81 -4.40
C VAL A 174 -23.27 18.82 -3.26
N GLY A 175 -22.32 17.90 -3.36
CA GLY A 175 -21.91 16.98 -2.30
C GLY A 175 -20.71 17.57 -1.54
N VAL A 176 -20.71 17.42 -0.22
CA VAL A 176 -19.55 17.77 0.64
C VAL A 176 -19.23 16.57 1.50
N THR A 177 -17.98 16.13 1.47
CA THR A 177 -17.47 15.06 2.31
C THR A 177 -16.33 15.59 3.15
N VAL A 178 -16.39 15.36 4.46
CA VAL A 178 -15.33 15.67 5.42
C VAL A 178 -14.88 14.37 6.07
N SER A 179 -13.57 14.18 6.21
CA SER A 179 -13.00 13.05 6.95
C SER A 179 -11.85 13.51 7.84
N GLY A 180 -11.60 12.74 8.90
CA GLY A 180 -10.53 13.06 9.84
C GLY A 180 -10.09 11.86 10.65
N LEU A 181 -8.86 11.94 11.15
CA LEU A 181 -8.23 10.98 12.03
C LEU A 181 -7.40 11.72 13.08
N ARG A 182 -7.53 11.31 14.33
CA ARG A 182 -6.57 11.58 15.41
C ARG A 182 -6.28 10.27 16.13
N GLU A 183 -5.00 9.93 16.28
CA GLU A 183 -4.57 8.72 16.96
C GLU A 183 -3.30 8.99 17.75
N VAL A 184 -3.29 8.57 19.00
CA VAL A 184 -2.15 8.62 19.90
C VAL A 184 -1.95 7.25 20.54
N SER A 185 -0.71 6.87 20.84
CA SER A 185 -0.37 5.67 21.60
C SER A 185 1.01 5.83 22.23
N ASP A 186 1.16 5.38 23.47
CA ASP A 186 2.48 5.27 24.11
C ASP A 186 3.30 4.11 23.52
N GLY A 187 2.65 3.21 22.77
CA GLY A 187 3.29 2.07 22.10
C GLY A 187 3.92 1.08 23.09
N TYR A 188 4.98 0.42 22.64
CA TYR A 188 5.67 -0.63 23.38
C TYR A 188 7.17 -0.59 23.11
N ILE A 189 7.98 -1.23 24.00
CA ILE A 189 9.42 -1.38 23.80
C ILE A 189 9.66 -2.63 22.94
N PRO A 190 10.31 -2.49 21.76
CA PRO A 190 10.49 -3.61 20.83
C PRO A 190 11.55 -4.62 21.25
N VAL A 191 12.60 -4.21 21.97
CA VAL A 191 13.64 -5.11 22.48
C VAL A 191 13.28 -5.57 23.88
N ARG A 192 13.37 -6.87 24.16
CA ARG A 192 12.86 -7.48 25.38
C ARG A 192 13.90 -8.36 26.08
N GLY A 193 13.63 -8.71 27.33
CA GLY A 193 14.44 -9.64 28.12
C GLY A 193 15.85 -9.12 28.40
N SER A 194 16.84 -10.02 28.41
CA SER A 194 18.23 -9.71 28.70
C SER A 194 18.94 -8.87 27.63
N SER A 195 18.34 -8.75 26.44
CA SER A 195 18.85 -7.90 25.37
C SER A 195 18.41 -6.44 25.48
N ALA A 196 17.44 -6.12 26.36
CA ALA A 196 16.98 -4.74 26.56
C ALA A 196 17.92 -3.99 27.50
N GLY A 197 18.11 -2.69 27.24
CA GLY A 197 18.90 -1.80 28.07
C GLY A 197 18.23 -0.45 28.32
N ALA A 198 18.90 0.44 29.02
CA ALA A 198 18.37 1.77 29.35
C ALA A 198 18.15 2.69 28.13
N ALA A 199 18.79 2.38 27.01
CA ALA A 199 18.62 3.09 25.74
C ALA A 199 17.34 2.72 25.00
N ASP A 200 16.69 1.59 25.34
CA ASP A 200 15.48 1.15 24.66
C ASP A 200 14.26 1.93 25.16
N THR A 201 13.50 2.46 24.19
CA THR A 201 12.32 3.28 24.46
C THR A 201 11.10 2.75 23.72
N ARG A 202 9.94 3.31 24.03
CA ARG A 202 8.69 2.94 23.38
C ARG A 202 8.64 3.41 21.93
N LEU A 203 7.90 2.66 21.12
CA LEU A 203 7.48 3.04 19.77
C LEU A 203 6.17 3.86 19.87
N ASP A 204 6.25 5.00 20.57
CA ASP A 204 5.14 5.93 20.71
C ASP A 204 4.76 6.55 19.37
N GLN A 205 3.49 6.95 19.24
CA GLN A 205 3.04 7.65 18.05
C GLN A 205 1.97 8.70 18.35
N ASP A 206 1.93 9.71 17.48
CA ASP A 206 0.92 10.74 17.39
C ASP A 206 0.64 11.00 15.91
N SER A 207 -0.60 10.74 15.44
CA SER A 207 -1.00 10.91 14.04
C SER A 207 -2.27 11.72 13.94
N ARG A 208 -2.32 12.59 12.94
CA ARG A 208 -3.51 13.37 12.59
C ARG A 208 -3.65 13.52 11.09
N ALA A 209 -4.89 13.47 10.60
CA ALA A 209 -5.21 13.73 9.21
C ALA A 209 -6.59 14.37 9.10
N ALA A 210 -6.77 15.18 8.06
CA ALA A 210 -8.07 15.75 7.71
C ALA A 210 -8.18 15.88 6.19
N ALA A 211 -9.38 15.70 5.65
CA ALA A 211 -9.67 15.93 4.25
C ALA A 211 -11.06 16.53 4.06
N LEU A 212 -11.17 17.32 3.01
CA LEU A 212 -12.40 17.92 2.50
C LEU A 212 -12.51 17.60 1.01
N ARG A 213 -13.66 17.09 0.58
CA ARG A 213 -14.01 16.94 -0.83
C ARG A 213 -15.34 17.63 -1.12
N VAL A 214 -15.39 18.34 -2.25
CA VAL A 214 -16.60 18.99 -2.76
C VAL A 214 -16.87 18.43 -4.16
N ASP A 215 -18.06 17.91 -4.39
CA ASP A 215 -18.54 17.33 -5.64
C ASP A 215 -19.69 18.19 -6.19
N ALA A 216 -19.54 18.73 -7.38
CA ALA A 216 -20.53 19.60 -8.01
C ALA A 216 -20.80 19.19 -9.47
N PRO A 217 -21.97 19.49 -10.05
CA PRO A 217 -22.17 19.43 -11.49
C PRO A 217 -21.15 20.31 -12.21
N LEU A 218 -20.64 19.85 -13.33
CA LEU A 218 -19.81 20.69 -14.21
C LEU A 218 -20.72 21.44 -15.17
N GLY A 219 -20.94 22.72 -14.94
CA GLY A 219 -21.88 23.54 -15.72
C GLY A 219 -21.63 23.47 -17.23
N GLY A 220 -22.70 23.37 -18.02
CA GLY A 220 -22.65 23.33 -19.48
C GLY A 220 -22.39 21.94 -20.09
N ILE A 221 -22.13 20.90 -19.30
CA ILE A 221 -21.93 19.53 -19.76
C ILE A 221 -22.84 18.60 -18.94
N GLU A 222 -23.84 18.01 -19.63
CA GLU A 222 -24.78 17.10 -19.00
C GLU A 222 -24.07 15.87 -18.38
N ASP A 223 -24.50 15.48 -17.17
CA ASP A 223 -23.96 14.37 -16.38
C ASP A 223 -22.46 14.45 -16.04
N ALA A 224 -21.81 15.54 -16.36
CA ALA A 224 -20.44 15.77 -15.94
C ALA A 224 -20.37 16.34 -14.51
N ARG A 225 -19.38 15.89 -13.76
CA ARG A 225 -19.14 16.30 -12.38
C ARG A 225 -17.71 16.80 -12.19
N LEU A 226 -17.54 17.71 -11.26
CA LEU A 226 -16.26 18.20 -10.76
C LEU A 226 -16.12 17.79 -9.29
N SER A 227 -15.01 17.16 -8.95
CA SER A 227 -14.60 16.90 -7.56
C SER A 227 -13.33 17.71 -7.26
N LEU A 228 -13.37 18.49 -6.20
CA LEU A 228 -12.21 19.17 -5.63
C LEU A 228 -11.92 18.56 -4.26
N ARG A 229 -10.67 18.12 -4.03
CA ARG A 229 -10.25 17.54 -2.77
C ARG A 229 -8.99 18.20 -2.23
N ALA A 230 -8.99 18.50 -0.94
CA ALA A 230 -7.84 18.94 -0.18
C ALA A 230 -7.65 18.03 1.04
N SER A 231 -6.42 17.71 1.40
CA SER A 231 -6.09 16.96 2.62
C SER A 231 -4.77 17.40 3.21
N ALA A 232 -4.63 17.18 4.53
CA ALA A 232 -3.38 17.37 5.25
C ALA A 232 -3.21 16.24 6.27
N TRP A 233 -1.96 15.84 6.53
CA TRP A 233 -1.61 14.81 7.51
C TRP A 233 -0.29 15.11 8.20
N GLU A 234 -0.14 14.55 9.38
CA GLU A 234 1.09 14.58 10.15
C GLU A 234 1.17 13.34 11.03
N GLU A 235 2.37 12.80 11.18
CA GLU A 235 2.65 11.61 11.97
C GLU A 235 4.01 11.78 12.65
N GLU A 236 4.04 11.78 13.98
CA GLU A 236 5.25 11.73 14.79
C GLU A 236 5.36 10.39 15.52
N ARG A 237 6.59 9.88 15.68
CA ARG A 237 6.81 8.63 16.39
C ARG A 237 8.21 8.47 16.98
N GLY A 238 8.29 7.73 18.06
CA GLY A 238 9.52 7.13 18.56
C GLY A 238 9.99 5.99 17.67
N SER A 239 11.29 5.75 17.62
CA SER A 239 11.89 4.67 16.82
C SER A 239 12.51 3.56 17.68
N GLY A 240 12.11 3.42 18.95
CA GLY A 240 12.52 2.34 19.86
C GLY A 240 13.86 2.55 20.55
N LEU A 241 14.54 3.67 20.31
CA LEU A 241 15.79 4.06 20.97
C LEU A 241 15.74 5.50 21.44
N ALA A 242 16.35 5.79 22.58
CA ALA A 242 16.45 7.15 23.12
C ALA A 242 17.09 8.10 22.11
N GLY A 243 16.39 9.22 21.79
CA GLY A 243 16.84 10.21 20.80
C GLY A 243 16.53 9.85 19.33
N ALA A 244 16.06 8.66 19.02
CA ALA A 244 15.61 8.27 17.67
C ALA A 244 14.12 8.56 17.49
N ARG A 245 13.75 9.41 16.53
CA ARG A 245 12.38 9.82 16.20
C ARG A 245 12.20 10.03 14.70
N ALA A 246 11.00 9.85 14.22
CA ALA A 246 10.60 10.19 12.86
C ALA A 246 9.35 11.07 12.86
N ASN A 247 9.29 12.01 11.93
CA ASN A 247 8.11 12.82 11.63
C ASN A 247 7.86 12.79 10.12
N ALA A 248 6.62 12.56 9.72
CA ALA A 248 6.19 12.67 8.33
C ALA A 248 4.95 13.55 8.25
N SER A 249 4.96 14.52 7.36
CA SER A 249 3.84 15.43 7.17
C SER A 249 3.62 15.74 5.70
N GLY A 250 2.43 16.22 5.37
CA GLY A 250 2.16 16.66 4.02
C GLY A 250 0.74 17.18 3.82
N HIS A 251 0.52 17.65 2.62
CA HIS A 251 -0.81 18.04 2.15
C HIS A 251 -0.97 17.69 0.67
N SER A 252 -2.21 17.51 0.26
CA SER A 252 -2.52 17.26 -1.15
C SER A 252 -3.73 18.06 -1.62
N LEU A 253 -3.69 18.42 -2.89
CA LEU A 253 -4.80 19.03 -3.62
C LEU A 253 -5.05 18.22 -4.90
N SER A 254 -6.30 17.98 -5.21
CA SER A 254 -6.67 17.38 -6.50
C SER A 254 -7.97 17.96 -7.04
N ALA A 255 -8.06 17.99 -8.35
CA ALA A 255 -9.26 18.36 -9.11
C ALA A 255 -9.51 17.25 -10.14
N THR A 256 -10.73 16.74 -10.17
CA THR A 256 -11.16 15.71 -11.12
C THR A 256 -12.46 16.16 -11.76
N ALA A 257 -12.47 16.28 -13.08
CA ALA A 257 -13.68 16.41 -13.87
C ALA A 257 -13.94 15.11 -14.62
N ALA A 258 -15.15 14.57 -14.55
CA ALA A 258 -15.48 13.33 -15.21
C ALA A 258 -16.96 13.27 -15.63
N ARG A 259 -17.20 12.54 -16.70
CA ARG A 259 -18.51 12.07 -17.14
C ARG A 259 -18.45 10.55 -17.29
N ALA A 260 -19.32 9.84 -16.63
CA ALA A 260 -19.43 8.39 -16.82
C ALA A 260 -20.00 8.08 -18.22
N PRO A 261 -19.52 7.00 -18.90
CA PRO A 261 -20.13 6.58 -20.15
C PRO A 261 -21.54 6.04 -19.89
N GLU A 262 -22.47 6.41 -20.72
CA GLU A 262 -23.81 5.81 -20.79
C GLU A 262 -23.72 4.34 -21.23
N ALA A 263 -24.88 3.67 -21.34
CA ALA A 263 -24.95 2.27 -21.81
C ALA A 263 -24.30 2.09 -23.20
N GLU A 264 -24.49 3.09 -24.08
CA GLU A 264 -23.84 3.25 -25.38
C GLU A 264 -23.39 4.70 -25.51
N GLY A 265 -22.12 4.98 -25.24
CA GLY A 265 -21.67 6.37 -25.27
C GLY A 265 -20.24 6.56 -24.84
N TYR A 266 -19.87 7.82 -24.74
CA TYR A 266 -18.55 8.25 -24.32
C TYR A 266 -18.56 8.71 -22.86
N GLY A 267 -17.58 8.26 -22.08
CA GLY A 267 -17.20 8.84 -20.81
C GLY A 267 -15.79 9.40 -20.90
N TRP A 268 -15.47 10.32 -20.01
CA TRP A 268 -14.14 10.89 -19.95
C TRP A 268 -13.78 11.29 -18.53
N ARG A 269 -12.46 11.39 -18.26
CA ARG A 269 -11.88 11.92 -17.02
C ARG A 269 -10.71 12.82 -17.33
N LEU A 270 -10.70 13.97 -16.68
CA LEU A 270 -9.56 14.87 -16.55
C LEU A 270 -9.25 15.01 -15.07
N GLN A 271 -8.02 14.71 -14.65
CA GLN A 271 -7.60 14.82 -13.26
C GLN A 271 -6.24 15.49 -13.19
N ALA A 272 -6.09 16.42 -12.25
CA ALA A 272 -4.82 17.03 -11.89
C ALA A 272 -4.65 16.96 -10.38
N TRP A 273 -3.40 16.80 -9.91
CA TRP A 273 -3.11 16.69 -8.49
C TRP A 273 -1.72 17.21 -8.16
N ARG A 274 -1.57 17.61 -6.89
CA ARG A 274 -0.29 17.97 -6.27
C ARG A 274 -0.26 17.44 -4.84
N ILE A 275 0.89 16.90 -4.45
CA ILE A 275 1.22 16.43 -3.10
C ILE A 275 2.52 17.12 -2.71
N ASP A 276 2.55 17.77 -1.57
CA ASP A 276 3.76 18.25 -0.94
C ASP A 276 3.94 17.48 0.38
N SER A 277 5.13 16.90 0.57
CA SER A 277 5.48 16.12 1.76
C SER A 277 6.80 16.56 2.35
N ASP A 278 6.99 16.29 3.64
CA ASP A 278 8.25 16.46 4.34
C ASP A 278 8.48 15.27 5.28
N LEU A 279 9.71 14.83 5.41
CA LEU A 279 10.12 13.76 6.31
C LEU A 279 11.33 14.22 7.12
N ALA A 280 11.24 14.13 8.43
CA ALA A 280 12.38 14.18 9.34
C ALA A 280 12.60 12.80 9.96
N ASN A 281 13.86 12.36 10.07
CA ASN A 281 14.21 11.07 10.64
C ASN A 281 15.54 11.15 11.35
N ARG A 282 15.53 11.14 12.67
CA ARG A 282 16.73 11.12 13.51
C ARG A 282 17.06 9.69 13.91
N SER A 283 18.26 9.24 13.57
CA SER A 283 18.78 7.94 13.95
C SER A 283 19.95 8.09 14.94
N VAL A 284 20.13 7.06 15.76
CA VAL A 284 21.20 6.96 16.76
C VAL A 284 21.97 5.65 16.59
N SER A 285 23.20 5.63 17.01
CA SER A 285 23.94 4.41 17.33
C SER A 285 23.71 4.06 18.78
N VAL A 286 23.65 2.78 19.12
CA VAL A 286 23.47 2.27 20.47
C VAL A 286 24.74 1.60 20.94
N ALA A 287 25.11 1.77 22.22
CA ALA A 287 26.22 1.05 22.85
C ALA A 287 25.94 -0.46 22.87
N ALA A 288 26.97 -1.29 22.88
CA ALA A 288 26.84 -2.75 22.82
C ALA A 288 26.02 -3.32 23.99
N ASP A 289 26.13 -2.71 25.18
CA ASP A 289 25.35 -3.03 26.37
C ASP A 289 23.95 -2.36 26.41
N ARG A 290 23.61 -1.63 25.37
CA ARG A 290 22.37 -0.84 25.21
C ARG A 290 22.07 0.14 26.35
N SER A 291 23.10 0.61 27.04
CA SER A 291 22.96 1.57 28.15
C SER A 291 22.74 3.00 27.67
N THR A 292 23.33 3.37 26.52
CA THR A 292 23.32 4.74 25.99
C THR A 292 23.20 4.78 24.47
N THR A 293 22.82 5.93 23.97
CA THR A 293 22.79 6.23 22.52
C THR A 293 23.70 7.42 22.17
N THR A 294 24.17 7.42 20.93
CA THR A 294 24.89 8.55 20.33
C THR A 294 24.22 8.95 19.03
N PRO A 295 23.96 10.24 18.75
CA PRO A 295 23.39 10.67 17.47
C PRO A 295 24.23 10.18 16.28
N ALA A 296 23.57 9.53 15.29
CA ALA A 296 24.25 8.98 14.11
C ALA A 296 23.96 9.80 12.86
N ASN A 297 22.69 10.16 12.65
CA ASN A 297 22.25 10.97 11.53
C ASN A 297 20.99 11.76 11.93
N ASP A 298 20.94 13.03 11.58
CA ASP A 298 19.79 13.92 11.75
C ASP A 298 19.32 14.37 10.36
N GLN A 299 18.45 13.57 9.75
CA GLN A 299 17.68 13.99 8.57
C GLN A 299 16.57 14.92 9.05
N PHE A 300 16.91 16.20 9.18
CA PHE A 300 16.01 17.17 9.81
C PHE A 300 14.92 17.68 8.85
N LYS A 301 15.04 17.45 7.53
CA LYS A 301 14.10 17.87 6.53
C LYS A 301 14.26 17.08 5.23
N THR A 302 13.15 16.72 4.59
CA THR A 302 13.13 16.09 3.24
C THR A 302 11.91 16.59 2.45
N PRO A 303 11.92 17.87 2.07
CA PRO A 303 10.82 18.43 1.27
C PRO A 303 10.75 17.74 -0.08
N ALA A 304 9.55 17.30 -0.45
CA ALA A 304 9.27 16.73 -1.76
C ALA A 304 7.91 17.17 -2.29
N THR A 305 7.83 17.34 -3.60
CA THR A 305 6.61 17.66 -4.33
C THR A 305 6.39 16.60 -5.40
N GLY A 306 5.21 16.03 -5.41
CA GLY A 306 4.67 15.23 -6.52
C GLY A 306 3.54 15.95 -7.20
N SER A 307 3.51 15.96 -8.51
CA SER A 307 2.39 16.51 -9.28
C SER A 307 2.10 15.65 -10.50
N GLY A 308 0.87 15.66 -10.97
CA GLY A 308 0.52 14.93 -12.17
C GLY A 308 -0.83 15.29 -12.75
N VAL A 309 -1.02 14.80 -13.96
CA VAL A 309 -2.28 14.88 -14.71
C VAL A 309 -2.62 13.52 -15.30
N ASN A 310 -3.90 13.19 -15.33
CA ASN A 310 -4.41 11.99 -15.96
C ASN A 310 -5.57 12.35 -16.89
N LEU A 311 -5.55 11.82 -18.10
CA LEU A 311 -6.59 11.96 -19.12
C LEU A 311 -7.09 10.57 -19.50
N ALA A 312 -8.40 10.39 -19.61
CA ALA A 312 -8.99 9.16 -20.12
C ALA A 312 -10.25 9.49 -20.95
N LEU A 313 -10.40 8.80 -22.06
CA LEU A 313 -11.61 8.75 -22.88
C LEU A 313 -12.04 7.30 -22.98
N ARG A 314 -13.26 6.97 -22.52
CA ARG A 314 -13.82 5.63 -22.55
C ARG A 314 -15.08 5.60 -23.39
N ARG A 315 -15.28 4.51 -24.15
CA ARG A 315 -16.49 4.26 -24.92
C ARG A 315 -17.03 2.87 -24.67
N ARG A 316 -18.34 2.79 -24.59
CA ARG A 316 -19.10 1.55 -24.60
C ARG A 316 -19.84 1.39 -25.92
N VAL A 317 -19.80 0.19 -26.48
CA VAL A 317 -20.49 -0.19 -27.71
C VAL A 317 -21.24 -1.47 -27.44
N ALA A 318 -22.60 -1.42 -27.56
CA ALA A 318 -23.44 -2.55 -27.16
C ALA A 318 -23.31 -3.75 -28.09
N ASP A 319 -23.28 -3.53 -29.41
CA ASP A 319 -23.23 -4.58 -30.41
C ASP A 319 -21.99 -4.48 -31.30
N TRP A 320 -20.91 -5.12 -30.86
CA TRP A 320 -19.71 -5.29 -31.65
C TRP A 320 -19.31 -6.76 -31.70
N ALA A 321 -19.24 -7.33 -32.90
CA ALA A 321 -18.88 -8.74 -33.13
C ALA A 321 -19.68 -9.73 -32.24
N GLY A 322 -20.99 -9.52 -32.08
CA GLY A 322 -21.86 -10.34 -31.26
C GLY A 322 -21.66 -10.19 -29.75
N GLY A 323 -21.09 -9.09 -29.31
CA GLY A 323 -20.84 -8.83 -27.89
C GLY A 323 -20.76 -7.33 -27.56
N ARG A 324 -20.44 -7.05 -26.30
CA ARG A 324 -20.22 -5.69 -25.79
C ARG A 324 -18.75 -5.38 -25.78
N LEU A 325 -18.36 -4.27 -26.43
CA LEU A 325 -17.02 -3.73 -26.41
C LEU A 325 -16.95 -2.50 -25.50
N GLU A 326 -16.00 -2.48 -24.59
CA GLU A 326 -15.59 -1.26 -23.88
C GLU A 326 -14.11 -1.00 -24.21
N TRP A 327 -13.76 0.23 -24.57
CA TRP A 327 -12.38 0.62 -24.77
C TRP A 327 -12.10 1.96 -24.11
N GLU A 328 -10.86 2.14 -23.72
CA GLU A 328 -10.34 3.36 -23.11
C GLU A 328 -8.99 3.72 -23.72
N ILE A 329 -8.82 4.99 -24.05
CA ILE A 329 -7.52 5.57 -24.37
C ILE A 329 -7.21 6.64 -23.35
N GLY A 330 -5.94 6.78 -22.99
CA GLY A 330 -5.56 7.78 -22.02
C GLY A 330 -4.09 8.11 -22.04
N ALA A 331 -3.77 9.17 -21.31
CA ALA A 331 -2.42 9.62 -21.09
C ALA A 331 -2.27 10.15 -19.67
N ASP A 332 -1.07 10.03 -19.10
CA ASP A 332 -0.73 10.62 -17.81
C ASP A 332 0.70 11.15 -17.80
N ALA A 333 0.92 12.10 -16.91
CA ALA A 333 2.25 12.61 -16.61
C ALA A 333 2.40 12.78 -15.11
N ARG A 334 3.58 12.43 -14.58
CA ARG A 334 3.97 12.60 -13.17
C ARG A 334 5.34 13.23 -13.10
N LEU A 335 5.50 14.16 -12.17
CA LEU A 335 6.76 14.80 -11.85
C LEU A 335 6.93 14.73 -10.33
N ASN A 336 8.07 14.19 -9.87
CA ASN A 336 8.48 14.24 -8.48
C ASN A 336 9.79 15.03 -8.38
N ARG A 337 9.85 15.96 -7.46
CA ARG A 337 11.03 16.76 -7.12
C ARG A 337 11.23 16.73 -5.62
N GLY A 338 12.46 16.56 -5.15
CA GLY A 338 12.73 16.56 -3.71
C GLY A 338 14.19 16.48 -3.37
N GLN A 339 14.50 16.82 -2.14
CA GLN A 339 15.85 16.76 -1.61
C GLN A 339 15.82 16.46 -0.11
N THR A 340 16.84 15.75 0.38
CA THR A 340 17.08 15.55 1.81
C THR A 340 18.10 16.55 2.33
N HIS A 341 17.92 16.97 3.60
CA HIS A 341 18.86 17.78 4.36
C HIS A 341 19.24 17.00 5.62
N GLU A 342 20.51 16.69 5.77
CA GLU A 342 21.01 15.82 6.83
C GLU A 342 22.23 16.41 7.51
N ARG A 343 22.30 16.27 8.85
CA ARG A 343 23.50 16.46 9.65
C ARG A 343 24.04 15.10 10.05
N TYR A 344 25.33 14.92 9.91
CA TYR A 344 25.99 13.63 10.19
C TYR A 344 27.40 13.82 10.70
N SER A 345 28.09 12.73 11.06
CA SER A 345 29.42 12.77 11.70
C SER A 345 29.39 13.52 13.04
N TYR A 346 28.87 12.80 14.07
CA TYR A 346 28.78 13.36 15.42
C TYR A 346 30.10 13.17 16.17
N LEU A 347 30.81 14.27 16.46
CA LEU A 347 32.13 14.30 17.11
C LEU A 347 32.14 15.43 18.15
N GLY A 348 32.75 15.16 19.33
CA GLY A 348 32.89 16.20 20.35
C GLY A 348 31.57 16.78 20.87
N GLY A 349 30.47 15.99 20.85
CA GLY A 349 29.16 16.43 21.32
C GLY A 349 28.30 17.18 20.29
N ALA A 350 28.74 17.28 19.03
CA ALA A 350 27.99 17.97 17.97
C ALA A 350 28.12 17.29 16.61
N PHE A 351 27.17 17.49 15.73
CA PHE A 351 27.32 17.16 14.31
C PHE A 351 28.35 18.10 13.67
N THR A 352 29.17 17.56 12.80
CA THR A 352 30.27 18.32 12.16
C THR A 352 30.07 18.52 10.67
N ARG A 353 29.17 17.76 10.03
CA ARG A 353 28.95 17.78 8.60
C ARG A 353 27.45 17.90 8.27
N GLU A 354 27.17 18.55 7.14
CA GLU A 354 25.86 18.61 6.51
C GLU A 354 25.93 18.00 5.12
N ARG A 355 24.85 17.30 4.73
CA ARG A 355 24.67 16.78 3.39
C ARG A 355 23.29 17.19 2.85
N ARG A 356 23.25 17.50 1.56
CA ARG A 356 22.04 17.67 0.78
C ARG A 356 22.12 16.79 -0.46
N ALA A 357 21.07 16.07 -0.76
CA ALA A 357 20.99 15.20 -1.94
C ALA A 357 19.56 15.13 -2.46
N GLY A 358 19.38 15.16 -3.77
CA GLY A 358 18.07 15.14 -4.40
C GLY A 358 18.13 15.31 -5.90
N GLY A 359 16.97 15.59 -6.51
CA GLY A 359 16.81 15.75 -7.95
C GLY A 359 15.35 15.69 -8.37
N GLU A 360 15.12 15.31 -9.61
CA GLU A 360 13.80 15.14 -10.22
C GLU A 360 13.64 13.76 -10.85
N THR A 361 12.42 13.23 -10.81
CA THR A 361 12.00 12.06 -11.62
C THR A 361 10.69 12.37 -12.31
N SER A 362 10.59 12.01 -13.60
CA SER A 362 9.36 12.20 -14.37
C SER A 362 8.99 10.96 -15.15
N VAL A 363 7.69 10.77 -15.36
CA VAL A 363 7.13 9.74 -16.24
C VAL A 363 5.99 10.35 -17.03
N VAL A 364 5.99 10.15 -18.34
CA VAL A 364 4.89 10.51 -19.24
C VAL A 364 4.53 9.27 -20.03
N GLY A 365 3.25 8.89 -20.02
CA GLY A 365 2.77 7.70 -20.68
C GLY A 365 1.45 7.89 -21.41
N ALA A 366 1.24 7.04 -22.42
CA ALA A 366 -0.03 6.91 -23.11
C ALA A 366 -0.41 5.44 -23.22
N TYR A 367 -1.72 5.14 -23.18
CA TYR A 367 -2.22 3.79 -23.21
C TYR A 367 -3.51 3.64 -24.01
N VAL A 368 -3.74 2.40 -24.42
CA VAL A 368 -5.02 1.90 -24.89
C VAL A 368 -5.36 0.65 -24.08
N ASP A 369 -6.61 0.53 -23.69
CA ASP A 369 -7.12 -0.63 -22.94
C ASP A 369 -8.53 -0.95 -23.41
N GLY A 370 -8.97 -2.21 -23.28
CA GLY A 370 -10.31 -2.56 -23.67
C GLY A 370 -10.72 -3.96 -23.24
N SER A 371 -12.01 -4.23 -23.35
CA SER A 371 -12.59 -5.53 -23.09
C SER A 371 -13.76 -5.83 -24.03
N TRP A 372 -13.89 -7.08 -24.38
CA TRP A 372 -15.01 -7.64 -25.12
C TRP A 372 -15.71 -8.73 -24.32
N ASN A 373 -17.01 -8.64 -24.21
CA ASN A 373 -17.83 -9.56 -23.44
C ASN A 373 -18.93 -10.16 -24.30
N SER A 374 -18.90 -11.45 -24.54
CA SER A 374 -19.91 -12.20 -25.31
C SER A 374 -19.96 -13.68 -24.93
N GLY A 375 -21.14 -14.27 -24.92
CA GLY A 375 -21.34 -15.71 -24.79
C GLY A 375 -20.67 -16.34 -23.57
N GLY A 376 -20.50 -15.59 -22.46
CA GLY A 376 -19.80 -16.04 -21.25
C GLY A 376 -18.27 -15.89 -21.31
N TRP A 377 -17.70 -15.32 -22.36
CA TRP A 377 -16.31 -14.87 -22.45
C TRP A 377 -16.21 -13.40 -22.09
N LEU A 378 -15.18 -13.05 -21.33
CA LEU A 378 -14.66 -11.71 -21.18
C LEU A 378 -13.19 -11.74 -21.59
N VAL A 379 -12.85 -11.05 -22.67
CA VAL A 379 -11.46 -10.90 -23.13
C VAL A 379 -11.08 -9.44 -22.88
N ALA A 380 -9.93 -9.20 -22.29
CA ALA A 380 -9.42 -7.87 -22.00
C ALA A 380 -7.97 -7.75 -22.43
N GLY A 381 -7.58 -6.57 -22.91
CA GLY A 381 -6.20 -6.32 -23.28
C GLY A 381 -5.89 -4.83 -23.33
N GLY A 382 -4.62 -4.51 -23.10
CA GLY A 382 -4.13 -3.15 -23.13
C GLY A 382 -2.64 -3.08 -23.41
N ALA A 383 -2.21 -1.93 -23.91
CA ALA A 383 -0.83 -1.61 -24.16
C ALA A 383 -0.53 -0.17 -23.72
N ARG A 384 0.70 0.05 -23.29
CA ARG A 384 1.16 1.34 -22.77
C ARG A 384 2.61 1.59 -23.16
N LEU A 385 2.91 2.82 -23.54
CA LEU A 385 4.26 3.30 -23.76
C LEU A 385 4.54 4.47 -22.82
N ASP A 386 5.63 4.35 -22.05
CA ASP A 386 6.07 5.35 -21.08
C ASP A 386 7.47 5.86 -21.43
N ARG A 387 7.70 7.15 -21.21
CA ARG A 387 9.02 7.76 -21.13
C ARG A 387 9.29 8.14 -19.69
N TRP A 388 10.39 7.68 -19.14
CA TRP A 388 10.89 8.08 -17.82
C TRP A 388 12.13 8.95 -17.96
N ALA A 389 12.36 9.85 -17.01
CA ALA A 389 13.59 10.62 -16.90
C ALA A 389 13.94 10.87 -15.42
N ASN A 390 15.24 10.89 -15.15
CA ASN A 390 15.86 11.35 -13.91
C ASN A 390 16.75 12.54 -14.28
N ALA A 391 16.54 13.68 -13.65
CA ALA A 391 17.21 14.94 -13.98
C ALA A 391 17.62 15.71 -12.72
N ASP A 392 18.50 16.68 -12.91
CA ASP A 392 18.96 17.59 -11.86
C ASP A 392 19.44 16.88 -10.58
N GLY A 393 20.00 15.68 -10.72
CA GLY A 393 20.50 14.89 -9.61
C GLY A 393 21.76 15.52 -9.00
N PHE A 394 21.79 15.69 -7.67
CA PHE A 394 22.95 16.25 -6.99
C PHE A 394 23.19 15.67 -5.59
N ARG A 395 24.44 15.78 -5.13
CA ARG A 395 24.85 15.61 -3.72
C ARG A 395 25.90 16.66 -3.35
N VAL A 396 25.64 17.37 -2.26
CA VAL A 396 26.54 18.39 -1.71
C VAL A 396 26.83 18.06 -0.25
N GLU A 397 28.10 18.07 0.14
CA GLU A 397 28.53 17.89 1.52
C GLU A 397 29.43 19.06 1.94
N ARG A 398 29.29 19.54 3.19
CA ARG A 398 30.07 20.62 3.76
C ARG A 398 30.35 20.42 5.25
N LEU A 399 31.32 21.11 5.77
CA LEU A 399 31.52 21.24 7.22
C LEU A 399 30.51 22.25 7.79
N LEU A 400 29.93 21.96 8.94
CA LEU A 400 29.05 22.91 9.65
C LEU A 400 29.81 24.13 10.19
N ALA A 401 31.14 24.01 10.40
CA ALA A 401 31.99 25.13 10.75
C ALA A 401 32.17 26.18 9.65
N GLY A 402 31.59 25.94 8.46
CA GLY A 402 31.63 26.83 7.30
C GLY A 402 32.70 26.44 6.28
N GLY A 403 32.82 27.26 5.22
CA GLY A 403 33.75 27.03 4.11
C GLY A 403 33.09 26.47 2.84
N ALA A 404 33.93 26.20 1.84
CA ALA A 404 33.48 25.60 0.58
C ALA A 404 32.93 24.18 0.79
N PRO A 405 32.10 23.67 -0.09
CA PRO A 405 31.67 22.26 -0.06
C PRO A 405 32.89 21.32 -0.04
N THR A 406 32.86 20.33 0.83
CA THR A 406 33.89 19.26 0.90
C THR A 406 33.70 18.22 -0.20
N ALA A 407 32.48 18.12 -0.72
CA ALA A 407 32.13 17.32 -1.89
C ALA A 407 30.95 17.94 -2.62
N TYR A 408 31.03 17.96 -3.95
CA TYR A 408 29.92 18.32 -4.85
C TYR A 408 29.88 17.32 -6.00
N VAL A 409 28.74 16.69 -6.18
CA VAL A 409 28.49 15.76 -7.29
C VAL A 409 27.20 16.20 -7.97
N ALA A 410 27.30 16.55 -9.25
CA ALA A 410 26.15 16.63 -10.15
C ALA A 410 26.07 15.30 -10.90
N PHE A 411 24.94 14.63 -10.83
CA PHE A 411 24.72 13.36 -11.52
C PHE A 411 24.22 13.63 -12.93
N GLN A 412 24.63 12.77 -13.86
CA GLN A 412 24.18 12.87 -15.25
C GLN A 412 22.68 12.56 -15.37
N ASP A 413 21.98 13.36 -16.15
CA ASP A 413 20.58 13.11 -16.50
C ASP A 413 20.44 11.81 -17.29
N ARG A 414 19.39 11.06 -16.99
CA ARG A 414 19.10 9.78 -17.64
C ARG A 414 17.64 9.68 -18.02
N SER A 415 17.37 9.08 -19.15
CA SER A 415 16.00 8.83 -19.60
C SER A 415 15.91 7.55 -20.43
N GLY A 416 14.70 7.07 -20.60
CA GLY A 416 14.44 5.90 -21.42
C GLY A 416 12.96 5.71 -21.68
N ARG A 417 12.64 4.63 -22.41
CA ARG A 417 11.26 4.24 -22.71
C ARG A 417 11.00 2.84 -22.20
N VAL A 418 9.76 2.59 -21.76
CA VAL A 418 9.29 1.28 -21.34
C VAL A 418 7.96 1.01 -22.06
N PHE A 419 7.86 -0.15 -22.67
CA PHE A 419 6.59 -0.69 -23.17
C PHE A 419 6.06 -1.67 -22.14
N SER A 420 4.75 -1.59 -21.84
CA SER A 420 4.02 -2.52 -20.98
C SER A 420 2.76 -2.97 -21.69
N GLY A 421 2.35 -4.22 -21.42
CA GLY A 421 1.13 -4.78 -21.97
C GLY A 421 0.41 -5.68 -21.00
N ARG A 422 -0.89 -5.86 -21.20
CA ARG A 422 -1.72 -6.83 -20.48
C ARG A 422 -2.70 -7.50 -21.42
N LEU A 423 -2.95 -8.78 -21.21
CA LEU A 423 -3.95 -9.58 -21.92
C LEU A 423 -4.55 -10.55 -20.95
N ALA A 424 -5.88 -10.68 -20.94
CA ALA A 424 -6.56 -11.64 -20.11
C ALA A 424 -7.82 -12.17 -20.80
N ALA A 425 -8.17 -13.40 -20.45
CA ALA A 425 -9.44 -14.00 -20.84
C ALA A 425 -10.07 -14.67 -19.60
N ARG A 426 -11.35 -14.45 -19.41
CA ARG A 426 -12.19 -15.13 -18.43
C ARG A 426 -13.32 -15.84 -19.15
N ARG A 427 -13.55 -17.12 -18.82
CA ARG A 427 -14.66 -17.94 -19.34
C ARG A 427 -15.55 -18.35 -18.19
N ARG A 428 -16.86 -18.14 -18.33
CA ARG A 428 -17.85 -18.76 -17.48
C ARG A 428 -18.05 -20.21 -17.92
N LEU A 429 -17.77 -21.17 -17.04
CA LEU A 429 -17.86 -22.62 -17.31
C LEU A 429 -19.22 -23.20 -16.90
N GLY A 430 -20.01 -22.46 -16.14
CA GLY A 430 -21.34 -22.80 -15.65
C GLY A 430 -21.98 -21.61 -14.99
N GLU A 431 -22.99 -21.82 -14.17
CA GLU A 431 -23.70 -20.73 -13.48
C GLU A 431 -22.81 -20.02 -12.47
N THR A 432 -21.98 -20.77 -11.74
CA THR A 432 -21.17 -20.24 -10.65
C THR A 432 -19.66 -20.34 -10.88
N LEU A 433 -19.19 -21.22 -11.79
CA LEU A 433 -17.79 -21.49 -12.01
C LEU A 433 -17.24 -20.67 -13.17
N SER A 434 -16.07 -20.10 -12.99
CA SER A 434 -15.33 -19.39 -14.04
C SER A 434 -13.84 -19.73 -14.01
N ALA A 435 -13.23 -19.78 -15.19
CA ALA A 435 -11.78 -19.89 -15.37
C ALA A 435 -11.25 -18.58 -15.97
N ARG A 436 -10.01 -18.24 -15.64
CA ARG A 436 -9.30 -17.08 -16.22
C ARG A 436 -7.84 -17.40 -16.49
N ALA A 437 -7.26 -16.71 -17.47
CA ALA A 437 -5.83 -16.68 -17.71
C ALA A 437 -5.44 -15.24 -18.05
N ALA A 438 -4.26 -14.82 -17.59
CA ALA A 438 -3.74 -13.49 -17.88
C ALA A 438 -2.22 -13.52 -18.07
N ALA A 439 -1.73 -12.60 -18.90
CA ALA A 439 -0.33 -12.24 -19.03
C ALA A 439 -0.20 -10.72 -18.94
N TYR A 440 0.86 -10.24 -18.29
CA TYR A 440 1.01 -8.81 -18.02
C TYR A 440 2.47 -8.42 -17.85
N SER A 441 2.74 -7.14 -18.09
CA SER A 441 4.01 -6.51 -17.76
C SER A 441 3.78 -5.12 -17.18
N GLY A 442 4.76 -4.63 -16.43
CA GLY A 442 4.73 -3.30 -15.82
C GLY A 442 6.10 -2.88 -15.34
N PHE A 443 6.23 -1.66 -14.84
CA PHE A 443 7.49 -1.14 -14.39
C PHE A 443 7.36 -0.16 -13.22
N ARG A 444 8.47 0.05 -12.53
CA ARG A 444 8.64 1.07 -11.49
C ARG A 444 9.94 1.83 -11.73
N PRO A 445 9.93 3.17 -11.87
CA PRO A 445 11.16 3.95 -11.84
C PRO A 445 11.79 3.91 -10.44
N ALA A 446 13.11 4.10 -10.34
CA ALA A 446 13.77 4.31 -9.07
C ALA A 446 13.27 5.61 -8.43
N THR A 447 13.19 5.63 -7.09
CA THR A 447 12.78 6.81 -6.33
C THR A 447 13.95 7.77 -6.09
N LEU A 448 13.67 9.04 -5.78
CA LEU A 448 14.73 10.02 -5.43
C LEU A 448 15.58 9.55 -4.25
N ASN A 449 14.96 8.88 -3.28
CA ASN A 449 15.67 8.27 -2.15
C ASN A 449 16.63 7.17 -2.59
N GLU A 450 16.26 6.33 -3.56
CA GLU A 450 17.12 5.26 -4.08
C GLU A 450 18.26 5.80 -4.93
N LEU A 451 18.00 6.83 -5.74
CA LEU A 451 18.95 7.42 -6.66
C LEU A 451 20.04 8.25 -5.96
N TYR A 452 19.66 9.07 -4.97
CA TYR A 452 20.53 10.17 -4.54
C TYR A 452 20.86 10.18 -3.06
N ARG A 453 20.05 9.54 -2.18
CA ARG A 453 20.24 9.61 -0.74
C ARG A 453 21.00 8.39 -0.19
N PRO A 454 22.26 8.50 0.27
CA PRO A 454 22.85 7.50 1.16
C PRO A 454 22.21 7.62 2.55
N PHE A 455 22.04 6.51 3.26
CA PHE A 455 21.48 6.54 4.62
C PHE A 455 22.23 5.60 5.58
N ARG A 456 22.03 5.80 6.88
CA ARG A 456 22.57 4.99 7.94
C ARG A 456 21.48 4.61 8.94
N VAL A 457 21.48 3.35 9.34
CA VAL A 457 20.62 2.83 10.41
C VAL A 457 21.52 2.12 11.42
N GLY A 458 21.64 2.66 12.63
CA GLY A 458 22.63 2.18 13.58
C GLY A 458 24.05 2.29 13.02
N ASN A 459 24.75 1.19 12.91
CA ASN A 459 26.08 1.10 12.32
C ASN A 459 26.06 0.75 10.82
N ASP A 460 24.93 0.30 10.29
CA ASP A 460 24.78 -0.10 8.90
C ASP A 460 24.65 1.12 7.98
N GLN A 461 25.41 1.13 6.90
CA GLN A 461 25.41 2.19 5.89
C GLN A 461 24.94 1.67 4.55
N THR A 462 24.05 2.40 3.88
CA THR A 462 23.61 2.10 2.51
C THR A 462 23.88 3.29 1.61
N THR A 463 24.66 3.09 0.56
CA THR A 463 24.95 4.10 -0.44
C THR A 463 23.88 4.14 -1.51
N ALA A 464 23.58 5.33 -2.03
CA ALA A 464 22.70 5.56 -3.15
C ALA A 464 23.37 5.20 -4.48
N ASN A 465 22.57 5.09 -5.55
CA ASN A 465 23.08 4.83 -6.89
C ASN A 465 22.26 5.59 -7.93
N ALA A 466 22.84 6.65 -8.49
CA ALA A 466 22.20 7.47 -9.52
C ALA A 466 22.05 6.74 -10.87
N GLU A 467 22.72 5.59 -11.05
CA GLU A 467 22.68 4.81 -12.29
C GLU A 467 21.59 3.74 -12.32
N LEU A 468 20.71 3.70 -11.32
CA LEU A 468 19.64 2.73 -11.27
C LEU A 468 18.72 2.85 -12.50
N LYS A 469 18.39 1.69 -13.06
CA LYS A 469 17.38 1.53 -14.11
C LYS A 469 16.02 1.26 -13.48
N PRO A 470 14.92 1.53 -14.17
CA PRO A 470 13.59 1.07 -13.75
C PRO A 470 13.53 -0.46 -13.61
N GLU A 471 12.88 -0.92 -12.56
CA GLU A 471 12.49 -2.32 -12.42
C GLU A 471 11.38 -2.65 -13.42
N ARG A 472 11.42 -3.84 -14.02
CA ARG A 472 10.40 -4.33 -14.96
C ARG A 472 9.88 -5.68 -14.49
N LEU A 473 8.57 -5.85 -14.49
CA LEU A 473 7.94 -7.12 -14.18
C LEU A 473 7.22 -7.66 -15.41
N SER A 474 7.39 -8.94 -15.68
CA SER A 474 6.55 -9.75 -16.57
C SER A 474 5.97 -10.91 -15.80
N GLY A 475 4.72 -11.28 -16.10
CA GLY A 475 4.06 -12.35 -15.38
C GLY A 475 2.92 -12.99 -16.14
N VAL A 476 2.58 -14.19 -15.71
CA VAL A 476 1.42 -14.97 -16.19
C VAL A 476 0.67 -15.53 -15.01
N GLU A 477 -0.62 -15.71 -15.17
CA GLU A 477 -1.45 -16.38 -14.16
C GLU A 477 -2.61 -17.14 -14.80
N VAL A 478 -3.03 -18.18 -14.11
CA VAL A 478 -4.28 -18.92 -14.38
C VAL A 478 -5.08 -19.03 -13.08
N GLY A 479 -6.38 -19.00 -13.17
CA GLY A 479 -7.23 -19.09 -11.99
C GLY A 479 -8.58 -19.71 -12.25
N LEU A 480 -9.12 -20.33 -11.21
CA LEU A 480 -10.50 -20.81 -11.13
C LEU A 480 -11.19 -20.08 -9.98
N ALA A 481 -12.44 -19.73 -10.16
CA ALA A 481 -13.27 -19.14 -9.11
C ALA A 481 -14.70 -19.64 -9.20
N SER A 482 -15.30 -19.84 -8.05
CA SER A 482 -16.72 -20.15 -7.92
C SER A 482 -17.38 -19.13 -7.00
N ASP A 483 -18.55 -18.65 -7.41
CA ASP A 483 -19.36 -17.69 -6.68
C ASP A 483 -20.76 -18.27 -6.51
N ARG A 484 -21.01 -18.88 -5.35
CA ARG A 484 -22.31 -19.40 -4.94
C ARG A 484 -22.85 -18.54 -3.80
N GLU A 485 -24.14 -18.48 -3.66
CA GLU A 485 -24.83 -17.67 -2.64
C GLU A 485 -24.23 -17.84 -1.21
N ASN A 486 -23.91 -19.07 -0.83
CA ASN A 486 -23.40 -19.38 0.51
C ASN A 486 -21.90 -19.70 0.56
N ALA A 487 -21.21 -19.75 -0.58
CA ALA A 487 -19.78 -20.05 -0.61
C ALA A 487 -19.14 -19.51 -1.89
N ALA A 488 -18.14 -18.65 -1.74
CA ALA A 488 -17.32 -18.18 -2.83
C ALA A 488 -15.87 -18.59 -2.58
N TRP A 489 -15.16 -19.00 -3.63
CA TRP A 489 -13.75 -19.35 -3.53
C TRP A 489 -13.00 -19.05 -4.83
N GLY A 490 -11.72 -18.82 -4.71
CA GLY A 490 -10.83 -18.62 -5.84
C GLY A 490 -9.46 -19.27 -5.61
N VAL A 491 -8.90 -19.82 -6.68
CA VAL A 491 -7.53 -20.35 -6.75
C VAL A 491 -6.83 -19.65 -7.88
N THR A 492 -5.59 -19.21 -7.66
CA THR A 492 -4.74 -18.61 -8.69
C THR A 492 -3.34 -19.21 -8.59
N VAL A 493 -2.83 -19.68 -9.70
CA VAL A 493 -1.40 -20.02 -9.88
C VAL A 493 -0.77 -18.92 -10.71
N PHE A 494 0.40 -18.44 -10.30
CA PHE A 494 1.09 -17.36 -11.00
C PHE A 494 2.58 -17.61 -11.12
N GLY A 495 3.20 -17.03 -12.15
CA GLY A 495 4.64 -16.92 -12.32
C GLY A 495 5.00 -15.48 -12.69
N ASN A 496 6.00 -14.93 -12.02
CA ASN A 496 6.47 -13.55 -12.21
C ASN A 496 7.99 -13.50 -12.30
N ARG A 497 8.49 -12.56 -13.07
CA ARG A 497 9.90 -12.25 -13.19
C ARG A 497 10.10 -10.74 -13.10
N ILE A 498 10.97 -10.28 -12.20
CA ILE A 498 11.41 -8.88 -12.11
C ILE A 498 12.83 -8.82 -12.66
N ASP A 499 13.01 -8.09 -13.74
CA ASP A 499 14.31 -7.73 -14.29
C ASP A 499 14.77 -6.38 -13.74
N ASP A 500 16.09 -6.19 -13.62
CA ASP A 500 16.70 -4.98 -13.06
C ASP A 500 16.19 -4.67 -11.62
N ALA A 501 15.98 -5.70 -10.78
CA ALA A 501 15.44 -5.54 -9.43
C ALA A 501 16.34 -4.67 -8.57
N ILE A 502 15.79 -3.61 -7.95
CA ILE A 502 16.54 -2.71 -7.05
C ILE A 502 16.54 -3.32 -5.64
N VAL A 503 17.73 -3.67 -5.16
CA VAL A 503 17.96 -4.22 -3.82
C VAL A 503 19.14 -3.52 -3.15
N ASN A 504 19.20 -3.63 -1.82
CA ASN A 504 20.37 -3.19 -1.03
C ASN A 504 21.37 -4.34 -1.00
N VAL A 505 22.40 -4.28 -1.83
CA VAL A 505 23.43 -5.33 -1.95
C VAL A 505 24.47 -5.13 -0.87
N THR A 506 24.69 -6.11 -0.01
CA THR A 506 25.78 -6.13 0.97
C THR A 506 27.11 -6.25 0.26
N LEU A 507 27.99 -5.24 0.46
CA LEU A 507 29.34 -5.17 -0.08
C LEU A 507 30.38 -5.65 0.92
N SER A 508 30.16 -5.35 2.19
CA SER A 508 31.03 -5.81 3.29
C SER A 508 30.25 -5.86 4.60
N GLU A 509 30.64 -6.78 5.46
CA GLU A 509 30.11 -6.96 6.80
C GLU A 509 31.27 -7.12 7.79
N GLY A 510 31.18 -6.48 8.97
CA GLY A 510 32.24 -6.53 9.98
C GLY A 510 31.78 -5.91 11.32
N ALA A 511 32.69 -5.89 12.29
CA ALA A 511 32.43 -5.36 13.64
C ALA A 511 31.99 -3.87 13.64
N SER A 512 32.29 -3.11 12.60
CA SER A 512 31.88 -1.71 12.43
C SER A 512 30.49 -1.53 11.79
N GLY A 513 29.79 -2.61 11.46
CA GLY A 513 28.50 -2.62 10.78
C GLY A 513 28.58 -3.14 9.35
N VAL A 514 27.47 -3.05 8.64
CA VAL A 514 27.31 -3.53 7.27
C VAL A 514 27.34 -2.35 6.30
N VAL A 515 28.08 -2.50 5.21
CA VAL A 515 28.09 -1.54 4.10
C VAL A 515 27.33 -2.14 2.92
N ARG A 516 26.31 -1.42 2.46
CA ARG A 516 25.45 -1.81 1.33
C ARG A 516 25.45 -0.73 0.26
N GLN A 517 25.11 -1.13 -0.95
CA GLN A 517 24.76 -0.23 -2.04
C GLN A 517 23.45 -0.65 -2.69
N ARG A 518 22.63 0.32 -3.10
CA ARG A 518 21.50 0.08 -3.97
C ARG A 518 21.97 -0.27 -5.37
N GLN A 519 21.57 -1.42 -5.86
CA GLN A 519 21.96 -1.89 -7.19
C GLN A 519 20.77 -2.55 -7.89
N ASN A 520 20.77 -2.52 -9.23
CA ASN A 520 19.94 -3.42 -10.02
C ASN A 520 20.62 -4.80 -9.98
N ALA A 521 20.27 -5.60 -8.98
CA ALA A 521 20.90 -6.89 -8.71
C ALA A 521 20.20 -8.03 -9.43
N GLY A 522 20.42 -8.09 -10.75
CA GLY A 522 19.97 -9.21 -11.57
C GLY A 522 18.46 -9.35 -11.68
N VAL A 523 17.97 -10.56 -11.44
CA VAL A 523 16.59 -10.99 -11.68
C VAL A 523 16.00 -11.58 -10.41
N ILE A 524 14.73 -11.30 -10.15
CA ILE A 524 13.94 -12.02 -9.15
C ILE A 524 12.87 -12.82 -9.88
N SER A 525 12.92 -14.15 -9.76
CA SER A 525 11.89 -15.05 -10.27
C SER A 525 11.03 -15.55 -9.13
N ALA A 526 9.72 -15.54 -9.31
CA ALA A 526 8.77 -15.99 -8.29
C ALA A 526 7.61 -16.75 -8.94
N TRP A 527 7.18 -17.83 -8.30
CA TRP A 527 5.95 -18.52 -8.65
C TRP A 527 5.19 -18.88 -7.38
N GLY A 528 3.89 -19.09 -7.51
CA GLY A 528 3.11 -19.33 -6.32
C GLY A 528 1.66 -19.68 -6.58
N VAL A 529 0.97 -19.96 -5.46
CA VAL A 529 -0.45 -20.30 -5.43
C VAL A 529 -1.15 -19.41 -4.40
N GLU A 530 -2.27 -18.86 -4.80
CA GLU A 530 -3.14 -18.09 -3.93
C GLU A 530 -4.51 -18.77 -3.86
N LEU A 531 -5.02 -18.93 -2.64
CA LEU A 531 -6.35 -19.42 -2.33
C LEU A 531 -7.08 -18.35 -1.54
N ASN A 532 -8.35 -18.14 -1.82
CA ASN A 532 -9.22 -17.32 -0.99
C ASN A 532 -10.63 -17.89 -1.01
N GLY A 533 -11.36 -17.71 0.08
CA GLY A 533 -12.73 -18.19 0.15
C GLY A 533 -13.51 -17.59 1.30
N THR A 534 -14.82 -17.57 1.12
CA THR A 534 -15.80 -17.25 2.14
C THR A 534 -16.90 -18.31 2.15
N ALA A 535 -17.40 -18.66 3.31
CA ALA A 535 -18.51 -19.60 3.45
C ALA A 535 -19.46 -19.14 4.54
N ARG A 536 -20.75 -19.04 4.21
CA ARG A 536 -21.82 -18.82 5.17
C ARG A 536 -22.35 -20.20 5.60
N LEU A 537 -21.90 -20.67 6.76
CA LEU A 537 -22.26 -21.99 7.29
C LEU A 537 -23.71 -22.01 7.79
N THR A 538 -24.14 -20.91 8.40
CA THR A 538 -25.51 -20.65 8.81
C THR A 538 -25.85 -19.17 8.58
N PRO A 539 -27.10 -18.73 8.69
CA PRO A 539 -27.43 -17.30 8.65
C PRO A 539 -26.70 -16.45 9.70
N ALA A 540 -26.21 -17.09 10.77
CA ALA A 540 -25.51 -16.44 11.88
C ALA A 540 -23.98 -16.64 11.87
N LEU A 541 -23.43 -17.56 11.07
CA LEU A 541 -22.02 -17.94 11.11
C LEU A 541 -21.41 -17.92 9.74
N SER A 542 -20.40 -17.07 9.56
CA SER A 542 -19.60 -16.95 8.35
C SER A 542 -18.13 -17.23 8.64
N LEU A 543 -17.47 -17.89 7.71
CA LEU A 543 -16.02 -18.10 7.68
C LEU A 543 -15.42 -17.40 6.47
N ASN A 544 -14.24 -16.87 6.62
CA ASN A 544 -13.42 -16.42 5.52
C ASN A 544 -11.98 -16.95 5.71
N GLY A 545 -11.27 -17.11 4.62
CA GLY A 545 -9.88 -17.56 4.69
C GLY A 545 -9.15 -17.27 3.40
N ALA A 546 -7.85 -17.05 3.53
CA ALA A 546 -6.96 -16.89 2.40
C ALA A 546 -5.58 -17.47 2.72
N LEU A 547 -4.94 -18.03 1.70
CA LEU A 547 -3.62 -18.61 1.75
C LEU A 547 -2.82 -18.12 0.54
N ALA A 548 -1.60 -17.72 0.77
CA ALA A 548 -0.63 -17.45 -0.30
C ALA A 548 0.65 -18.25 -0.04
N TRP A 549 1.12 -18.93 -1.07
CA TRP A 549 2.42 -19.55 -1.09
C TRP A 549 3.21 -18.99 -2.26
N THR A 550 4.43 -18.51 -1.99
CA THR A 550 5.31 -17.90 -2.98
C THR A 550 6.74 -18.43 -2.81
N GLU A 551 7.28 -19.01 -3.85
CA GLU A 551 8.70 -19.31 -3.97
C GLU A 551 9.35 -18.24 -4.82
N ALA A 552 10.18 -17.39 -4.19
CA ALA A 552 10.90 -16.30 -4.84
C ALA A 552 12.40 -16.49 -4.64
N GLN A 553 13.18 -16.34 -5.73
CA GLN A 553 14.63 -16.47 -5.73
C GLN A 553 15.27 -15.33 -6.51
N ILE A 554 16.45 -14.90 -6.06
CA ILE A 554 17.29 -13.90 -6.71
C ILE A 554 18.32 -14.62 -7.58
N ASP A 555 18.49 -14.16 -8.81
CA ASP A 555 19.70 -14.38 -9.61
C ASP A 555 20.46 -13.04 -9.61
N GLY A 556 21.51 -12.94 -8.82
CA GLY A 556 22.27 -11.70 -8.63
C GLY A 556 23.11 -11.29 -9.84
N GLY A 557 23.25 -12.20 -10.83
CA GLY A 557 24.09 -11.96 -12.00
C GLY A 557 25.52 -11.58 -11.63
N ASN A 558 26.14 -10.75 -12.45
CA ASN A 558 27.50 -10.25 -12.17
C ASN A 558 27.53 -9.12 -11.12
N ALA A 559 26.41 -8.44 -10.87
CA ALA A 559 26.36 -7.29 -9.95
C ALA A 559 26.36 -7.72 -8.47
N ALA A 560 25.74 -8.87 -8.19
CA ALA A 560 25.61 -9.38 -6.82
C ALA A 560 25.56 -10.93 -6.81
N PRO A 561 26.63 -11.63 -7.28
CA PRO A 561 26.63 -13.08 -7.41
C PRO A 561 26.36 -13.81 -6.09
N GLN A 562 26.69 -13.20 -4.94
CA GLN A 562 26.43 -13.71 -3.59
C GLN A 562 24.94 -13.85 -3.26
N LEU A 563 24.05 -13.18 -4.01
CA LEU A 563 22.61 -13.26 -3.80
C LEU A 563 21.95 -14.39 -4.61
N THR A 564 22.68 -15.03 -5.51
CA THR A 564 22.12 -16.07 -6.41
C THR A 564 21.64 -17.28 -5.61
N GLY A 565 20.37 -17.64 -5.80
CA GLY A 565 19.68 -18.72 -5.09
C GLY A 565 19.06 -18.30 -3.75
N LEU A 566 19.35 -17.08 -3.26
CA LEU A 566 18.79 -16.56 -2.03
C LEU A 566 17.37 -16.02 -2.23
N ARG A 567 16.64 -15.89 -1.12
CA ARG A 567 15.29 -15.32 -1.09
C ARG A 567 15.36 -13.81 -0.91
N PRO A 568 14.47 -13.04 -1.54
CA PRO A 568 14.35 -11.62 -1.25
C PRO A 568 14.10 -11.38 0.25
N ALA A 569 14.77 -10.38 0.82
CA ALA A 569 14.56 -9.98 2.21
C ALA A 569 13.07 -9.66 2.48
N GLN A 570 12.60 -9.95 3.68
CA GLN A 570 11.22 -9.72 4.13
C GLN A 570 10.12 -10.46 3.34
N ALA A 571 10.46 -11.43 2.47
CA ALA A 571 9.52 -12.23 1.69
C ALA A 571 9.20 -13.58 2.39
N PRO A 572 8.04 -13.74 3.03
CA PRO A 572 7.63 -15.04 3.57
C PRO A 572 7.25 -16.00 2.42
N ARG A 573 7.50 -17.31 2.60
CA ARG A 573 6.97 -18.33 1.66
C ARG A 573 5.48 -18.54 1.81
N TRP A 574 5.00 -18.56 3.05
CA TRP A 574 3.61 -18.81 3.38
C TRP A 574 3.04 -17.63 4.13
N GLY A 575 1.88 -17.20 3.70
CA GLY A 575 1.00 -16.32 4.43
C GLY A 575 -0.41 -16.89 4.45
N ALA A 576 -1.08 -16.90 5.60
CA ALA A 576 -2.44 -17.34 5.72
C ALA A 576 -3.23 -16.44 6.65
N THR A 577 -4.52 -16.27 6.34
CA THR A 577 -5.49 -15.62 7.22
C THR A 577 -6.74 -16.49 7.32
N ALA A 578 -7.35 -16.49 8.49
CA ALA A 578 -8.64 -17.12 8.71
C ALA A 578 -9.49 -16.21 9.60
N GLY A 579 -10.75 -16.02 9.25
CA GLY A 579 -11.69 -15.20 10.00
C GLY A 579 -12.99 -15.94 10.25
N LEU A 580 -13.58 -15.67 11.39
CA LEU A 580 -14.88 -16.17 11.81
C LEU A 580 -15.71 -14.99 12.26
N ASP A 581 -16.91 -14.86 11.69
CA ASP A 581 -17.94 -13.92 12.10
C ASP A 581 -19.14 -14.68 12.62
N TRP A 582 -19.44 -14.55 13.92
CA TRP A 582 -20.57 -15.22 14.55
C TRP A 582 -21.54 -14.20 15.15
N ARG A 583 -22.71 -14.11 14.55
CA ARG A 583 -23.86 -13.36 15.10
C ARG A 583 -24.51 -14.18 16.21
N ALA A 584 -23.92 -14.10 17.42
CA ALA A 584 -24.35 -14.88 18.59
C ALA A 584 -25.77 -14.52 19.05
N SER A 585 -26.22 -13.27 18.78
CA SER A 585 -27.59 -12.83 18.98
C SER A 585 -27.94 -11.68 17.99
N GLN A 586 -29.17 -11.16 18.07
CA GLN A 586 -29.56 -9.98 17.27
C GLN A 586 -28.71 -8.73 17.56
N ARG A 587 -28.05 -8.68 18.72
CA ARG A 587 -27.25 -7.53 19.16
C ARG A 587 -25.77 -7.81 19.29
N LEU A 588 -25.36 -9.07 19.42
CA LEU A 588 -23.97 -9.46 19.69
C LEU A 588 -23.39 -10.17 18.48
N THR A 589 -22.32 -9.63 17.94
CA THR A 589 -21.45 -10.28 16.95
C THR A 589 -20.08 -10.52 17.56
N LEU A 590 -19.58 -11.74 17.45
CA LEU A 590 -18.24 -12.14 17.86
C LEU A 590 -17.42 -12.40 16.59
N ILE A 591 -16.23 -11.86 16.55
CA ILE A 591 -15.30 -11.98 15.43
C ILE A 591 -13.98 -12.53 15.97
N ALA A 592 -13.40 -13.50 15.26
CA ALA A 592 -12.05 -13.97 15.48
C ALA A 592 -11.28 -13.92 14.17
N ALA A 593 -10.02 -13.51 14.22
CA ALA A 593 -9.14 -13.45 13.06
C ALA A 593 -7.77 -14.04 13.43
N ALA A 594 -7.33 -15.04 12.66
CA ALA A 594 -6.01 -15.64 12.79
C ALA A 594 -5.15 -15.22 11.59
N ARG A 595 -3.87 -15.00 11.85
CA ARG A 595 -2.87 -14.68 10.83
C ARG A 595 -1.60 -15.49 11.07
N TYR A 596 -1.14 -16.15 10.02
CA TYR A 596 0.12 -16.88 9.99
C TYR A 596 1.05 -16.32 8.93
N GLU A 597 2.32 -16.19 9.26
CA GLU A 597 3.41 -15.95 8.32
C GLU A 597 4.56 -16.91 8.64
N SER A 598 5.12 -17.51 7.60
CA SER A 598 6.31 -18.37 7.74
C SER A 598 7.57 -17.55 8.03
N VAL A 599 8.68 -18.25 8.25
CA VAL A 599 10.03 -17.69 8.34
C VAL A 599 10.30 -16.76 7.16
N ARG A 600 10.96 -15.64 7.43
CA ARG A 600 11.56 -14.72 6.47
C ARG A 600 12.92 -14.23 6.95
N PHE A 601 13.62 -13.47 6.13
CA PHE A 601 14.95 -12.96 6.45
C PHE A 601 14.92 -11.42 6.52
N ASP A 602 15.66 -10.87 7.49
CA ASP A 602 15.75 -9.42 7.67
C ASP A 602 16.78 -8.78 6.70
N ASP A 603 17.70 -9.59 6.19
CA ASP A 603 18.81 -9.19 5.33
C ASP A 603 18.77 -9.88 3.95
N ASP A 604 19.54 -9.32 3.03
CA ASP A 604 19.70 -9.81 1.65
C ASP A 604 20.52 -11.13 1.57
N LEU A 605 21.41 -11.39 2.53
CA LEU A 605 22.24 -12.60 2.58
C LEU A 605 21.54 -13.81 3.22
N ASN A 606 20.30 -13.65 3.69
CA ASN A 606 19.52 -14.65 4.41
C ASN A 606 20.19 -15.17 5.70
N SER A 607 21.02 -14.36 6.32
CA SER A 607 21.71 -14.69 7.56
C SER A 607 20.89 -14.40 8.81
N ARG A 608 20.00 -13.42 8.75
CA ARG A 608 19.18 -12.95 9.88
C ARG A 608 17.74 -13.45 9.77
N VAL A 609 17.51 -14.59 10.41
CA VAL A 609 16.21 -15.27 10.40
C VAL A 609 15.22 -14.55 11.29
N LEU A 610 14.02 -14.30 10.79
CA LEU A 610 12.83 -13.90 11.53
C LEU A 610 11.87 -15.09 11.57
N GLU A 611 11.62 -15.62 12.77
CA GLU A 611 10.85 -16.83 12.98
C GLU A 611 9.40 -16.73 12.47
N ALA A 612 8.79 -17.89 12.21
CA ALA A 612 7.38 -17.96 11.86
C ALA A 612 6.51 -17.39 12.99
N ALA A 613 5.39 -16.77 12.62
CA ALA A 613 4.50 -16.17 13.59
C ALA A 613 3.04 -16.51 13.29
N LEU A 614 2.28 -16.86 14.34
CA LEU A 614 0.83 -17.00 14.34
C LEU A 614 0.25 -16.07 15.40
N THR A 615 -0.65 -15.18 14.99
CA THR A 615 -1.42 -14.31 15.89
C THR A 615 -2.91 -14.61 15.78
N LEU A 616 -3.62 -14.42 16.87
CA LEU A 616 -5.08 -14.49 16.93
C LEU A 616 -5.60 -13.19 17.54
N ASP A 617 -6.55 -12.57 16.86
CA ASP A 617 -7.24 -11.37 17.28
C ASP A 617 -8.71 -11.71 17.54
N GLY A 618 -9.32 -11.02 18.50
CA GLY A 618 -10.73 -11.18 18.85
C GLY A 618 -11.44 -9.83 18.92
N ARG A 619 -12.72 -9.80 18.54
CA ARG A 619 -13.56 -8.61 18.66
C ARG A 619 -15.00 -9.01 19.01
N ALA A 620 -15.60 -8.28 19.93
CA ALA A 620 -17.01 -8.36 20.28
C ALA A 620 -17.68 -7.02 19.92
N GLU A 621 -18.78 -7.07 19.18
CA GLU A 621 -19.57 -5.90 18.78
C GLU A 621 -20.98 -6.02 19.34
N TRP A 622 -21.41 -5.03 20.14
CA TRP A 622 -22.74 -4.95 20.71
C TRP A 622 -23.53 -3.80 20.07
N ALA A 623 -24.52 -4.14 19.26
CA ALA A 623 -25.43 -3.16 18.64
C ALA A 623 -26.36 -2.59 19.72
N LEU A 624 -26.15 -1.34 20.13
CA LEU A 624 -27.02 -0.60 21.03
C LEU A 624 -28.33 -0.25 20.34
N ASN A 625 -28.24 0.12 19.06
CA ASN A 625 -29.34 0.36 18.13
C ASN A 625 -28.86 0.20 16.68
N GLY A 626 -29.67 0.52 15.69
CA GLY A 626 -29.34 0.40 14.26
C GLY A 626 -28.20 1.30 13.76
N ARG A 627 -27.69 2.22 14.58
CA ARG A 627 -26.66 3.19 14.21
C ARG A 627 -25.47 3.21 15.15
N THR A 628 -25.58 2.56 16.30
CA THR A 628 -24.58 2.66 17.38
C THR A 628 -24.12 1.28 17.80
N VAL A 629 -22.81 1.03 17.71
CA VAL A 629 -22.16 -0.21 18.09
C VAL A 629 -21.10 0.09 19.15
N LEU A 630 -21.23 -0.52 20.33
CA LEU A 630 -20.15 -0.62 21.31
C LEU A 630 -19.30 -1.84 20.94
N TRP A 631 -17.96 -1.70 20.94
CA TRP A 631 -17.09 -2.79 20.61
C TRP A 631 -15.92 -2.91 21.59
N ALA A 632 -15.46 -4.14 21.79
CA ALA A 632 -14.23 -4.47 22.51
C ALA A 632 -13.38 -5.36 21.61
N ALA A 633 -12.08 -5.14 21.58
CA ALA A 633 -11.14 -5.91 20.78
C ALA A 633 -9.92 -6.33 21.60
N VAL A 634 -9.34 -7.46 21.25
CA VAL A 634 -8.03 -7.91 21.69
C VAL A 634 -7.21 -8.27 20.48
N GLU A 635 -6.05 -7.65 20.36
CA GLU A 635 -5.03 -7.97 19.37
C GLU A 635 -3.98 -8.88 20.00
N ASN A 636 -3.45 -9.83 19.23
CA ASN A 636 -2.47 -10.81 19.71
C ASN A 636 -2.91 -11.50 21.02
N LEU A 637 -4.08 -12.13 21.01
CA LEU A 637 -4.76 -12.71 22.19
C LEU A 637 -3.85 -13.59 23.05
N PHE A 638 -2.97 -14.37 22.43
CA PHE A 638 -2.07 -15.31 23.11
C PHE A 638 -0.70 -14.71 23.44
N ASP A 639 -0.51 -13.41 23.22
CA ASP A 639 0.76 -12.71 23.45
C ASP A 639 1.96 -13.35 22.70
N ALA A 640 1.71 -13.78 21.46
CA ALA A 640 2.73 -14.40 20.62
C ALA A 640 3.89 -13.43 20.34
N GLU A 641 5.11 -13.92 20.46
CA GLU A 641 6.33 -13.15 20.17
C GLU A 641 6.58 -13.10 18.66
N VAL A 642 6.22 -12.00 18.02
CA VAL A 642 6.42 -11.78 16.58
C VAL A 642 7.74 -11.07 16.36
N GLN A 643 8.76 -11.77 15.87
CA GLN A 643 10.03 -11.14 15.50
C GLN A 643 9.85 -10.23 14.29
N THR A 644 10.30 -8.97 14.39
CA THR A 644 10.08 -7.91 13.39
C THR A 644 11.37 -7.38 12.78
N ALA A 645 12.47 -7.52 13.49
CA ALA A 645 13.81 -7.13 13.06
C ALA A 645 14.86 -7.99 13.77
N ARG A 646 16.03 -8.15 13.17
CA ARG A 646 17.21 -8.78 13.77
C ARG A 646 18.46 -8.05 13.30
N THR A 647 19.22 -7.50 14.24
CA THR A 647 20.46 -6.77 13.95
C THR A 647 21.64 -7.73 13.67
N ALA A 648 22.76 -7.20 13.19
CA ALA A 648 23.95 -8.00 12.93
C ALA A 648 24.60 -8.57 14.22
N ASP A 649 24.38 -7.90 15.35
CA ASP A 649 24.79 -8.32 16.70
C ASP A 649 23.71 -9.14 17.43
N ASP A 650 22.78 -9.71 16.66
CA ASP A 650 21.77 -10.67 17.09
C ASP A 650 20.69 -10.11 18.05
N VAL A 651 20.55 -8.80 18.14
CA VAL A 651 19.45 -8.20 18.90
C VAL A 651 18.14 -8.33 18.14
N VAL A 652 17.14 -8.94 18.76
CA VAL A 652 15.81 -9.17 18.17
C VAL A 652 14.84 -8.08 18.57
N GLY A 653 14.19 -7.48 17.57
CA GLY A 653 13.04 -6.61 17.75
C GLY A 653 11.73 -7.40 17.65
N TYR A 654 10.80 -7.13 18.54
CA TYR A 654 9.49 -7.80 18.60
C TYR A 654 8.35 -6.84 18.23
N GLY A 655 7.27 -7.41 17.74
CA GLY A 655 6.00 -6.73 17.49
C GLY A 655 5.24 -6.41 18.78
N PRO A 656 4.05 -5.78 18.67
CA PRO A 656 3.25 -5.41 19.83
C PRO A 656 2.87 -6.65 20.65
N PRO A 657 2.90 -6.56 21.98
CA PRO A 657 2.33 -7.55 22.87
C PRO A 657 0.80 -7.60 22.74
N ARG A 658 0.14 -8.48 23.47
CA ARG A 658 -1.32 -8.48 23.59
C ARG A 658 -1.84 -7.09 23.98
N ARG A 659 -2.84 -6.61 23.21
CA ARG A 659 -3.41 -5.27 23.36
C ARG A 659 -4.93 -5.34 23.43
N PHE A 660 -5.51 -4.69 24.42
CA PHE A 660 -6.96 -4.54 24.54
C PHE A 660 -7.41 -3.13 24.15
N ALA A 661 -8.54 -3.04 23.46
CA ALA A 661 -9.17 -1.78 23.09
C ALA A 661 -10.68 -1.83 23.30
N LEU A 662 -11.28 -0.70 23.59
CA LEU A 662 -12.72 -0.49 23.72
C LEU A 662 -13.12 0.73 22.91
N GLY A 663 -14.23 0.66 22.19
CA GLY A 663 -14.66 1.77 21.35
C GLY A 663 -16.15 1.82 21.08
N LEU A 664 -16.57 2.92 20.50
CA LEU A 664 -17.93 3.23 20.10
C LEU A 664 -17.93 3.67 18.64
N ARG A 665 -18.77 3.04 17.82
CA ARG A 665 -19.00 3.41 16.42
C ARG A 665 -20.42 3.95 16.23
N LEU A 666 -20.49 5.06 15.52
CA LEU A 666 -21.75 5.67 15.05
C LEU A 666 -21.76 5.63 13.51
N SER A 667 -22.87 5.18 12.92
CA SER A 667 -23.07 5.15 11.45
C SER A 667 -24.43 5.76 11.11
N TYR A 668 -24.56 6.46 9.97
CA TYR A 668 -25.81 7.06 9.52
C TYR A 668 -25.96 7.06 8.00
#